data_107f2ea2e909e5029d69ed09b42daaa3
#
_entry.id   107f2ea2e909e5029d69ed09b42daaa3
#
_cell.length_a   1.000
_cell.length_b   1.000
_cell.length_c   1.000
_cell.angle_alpha   90.00
_cell.angle_beta   90.00
_cell.angle_gamma   90.00
#
_symmetry.space_group_name_H-M   'P 1'
#
loop_
_entity.id
_entity.type
_entity.pdbx_description
1 polymer ?
#
loop_
_entity_poly.entity_id
_entity_poly.type
_entity_poly.pdbx_seq_one_letter_code
_entity_poly.pdbx_strand_id
1 'polypeptide(L)'
;MSNPQAQFLDSLFYTKPADAWIDVRGIDFTGKADKPVVERFFRTPAEVQQFIMGTKQPYDWYVGVAPRAKREGNKGAVERVGWLWADMDDSVLSAEGDKFLAFPPTMVVQSGHGKHVYWKLSEDLTGPEAEELLKMLCDVFSADRPAAEYARILRVPGTTNKKQPDAPVPVELVYINTDRVFDVEDVRGYLHALAHPATHKRGSRDSWLVEAMNQPESLLKDMRRRDSGKTRSDLDWKVACVLLDPGITEVEVSEDFIEFLYHNTEWGNRDDKAKNPEYLRKYTFPKARNHVAAEGDKRARKPKRKAGDEDEETGPLFTVVQNRLYYMGELIADFWIEPKMLLRSENAGEEGQDAMLVTLHSPHRSAERILSVRNVSTVASLNAELGSFDFVWHATSDKPLRQYMSQLRAELNERGLPVRPYVSKVGRHKRPSGDVWVGTDVTFDENGPIPDEAGPPIFFDPGHSVAPLLSYPFDPETFQRTLHELNLHISSMNAPEVIWPIMGWLTACHYKTALQRFPILHVFAQAGSGKTAMWTDVFLRMLGYREPLNGVRGQPDLNNFRFNILASATTTVPIVFDEYRASTTNPALLALLRGTYDGNTNIRGKANLGVKEFHPTSPIVLQGEDRVNEQAMMERSVIVSPRKADIADVGVNGGETIANRSFHHIRNLDLGYVAGPWAQYCLDNPLPLDEGMRLVRAAFSEGLGDRLRDNLAIVTAGLLVWRDFLLSHGKDTRLDLTPTFVRAIFLPSATNVVNLETGTGYAACDEFVTDIINFALRNYGQPKQEFIWQTTADGVFVFQSKQAYDWWKLYRHQRGEAVLQYKSVVDQLTSRIALADNSAANYVMFSERRIRAGMSRPTMTAISLPRAARAGLGVPDEMYPRSDIEIEDLVFQNVA
;
A
#
# COMPACT_ATOMS: atom_id res chain seq x y z
N MET A 1 -30.78 23.63 -19.05
CA MET A 1 -29.36 23.24 -19.30
C MET A 1 -28.51 23.93 -18.24
N SER A 2 -27.71 23.22 -17.50
CA SER A 2 -26.79 23.76 -16.50
C SER A 2 -25.76 24.66 -17.20
N ASN A 3 -25.46 25.81 -16.60
CA ASN A 3 -24.45 26.74 -17.12
C ASN A 3 -23.10 26.06 -17.15
N PRO A 4 -22.41 25.91 -18.31
CA PRO A 4 -21.10 25.19 -18.39
C PRO A 4 -20.02 25.76 -17.48
N GLN A 5 -20.03 27.07 -17.21
CA GLN A 5 -19.11 27.73 -16.30
C GLN A 5 -19.36 27.32 -14.86
N ALA A 6 -20.63 27.25 -14.43
CA ALA A 6 -20.97 26.77 -13.09
C ALA A 6 -20.60 25.31 -12.93
N GLN A 7 -20.93 24.46 -13.92
CA GLN A 7 -20.61 23.04 -13.91
C GLN A 7 -19.09 22.79 -13.78
N PHE A 8 -18.28 23.55 -14.51
CA PHE A 8 -16.83 23.49 -14.42
C PHE A 8 -16.30 23.88 -13.02
N LEU A 9 -16.73 25.05 -12.52
CA LEU A 9 -16.24 25.59 -11.24
C LEU A 9 -16.70 24.74 -10.07
N ASP A 10 -17.95 24.29 -10.06
CA ASP A 10 -18.49 23.42 -9.02
C ASP A 10 -17.75 22.06 -8.98
N SER A 11 -17.45 21.48 -10.14
CA SER A 11 -16.72 20.22 -10.22
C SER A 11 -15.27 20.36 -9.77
N LEU A 12 -14.59 21.42 -10.22
CA LEU A 12 -13.17 21.66 -9.91
C LEU A 12 -12.96 21.89 -8.40
N PHE A 13 -13.91 22.55 -7.73
CA PHE A 13 -13.79 22.95 -6.33
C PHE A 13 -14.74 22.20 -5.39
N TYR A 14 -15.32 21.08 -5.83
CA TYR A 14 -16.25 20.29 -5.02
C TYR A 14 -15.67 19.83 -3.69
N THR A 15 -14.41 19.41 -3.65
CA THR A 15 -13.70 18.94 -2.44
C THR A 15 -12.89 20.05 -1.75
N LYS A 16 -12.99 21.29 -2.21
CA LYS A 16 -12.22 22.40 -1.65
C LYS A 16 -12.56 22.61 -0.16
N PRO A 17 -11.54 22.70 0.73
CA PRO A 17 -11.77 23.09 2.13
C PRO A 17 -12.54 24.42 2.25
N ALA A 18 -13.44 24.52 3.22
CA ALA A 18 -14.29 25.70 3.39
C ALA A 18 -13.49 26.99 3.65
N ASP A 19 -12.34 26.86 4.27
CA ASP A 19 -11.41 27.96 4.59
C ASP A 19 -10.39 28.26 3.49
N ALA A 20 -10.34 27.48 2.41
CA ALA A 20 -9.46 27.73 1.27
C ALA A 20 -10.06 28.73 0.28
N TRP A 21 -9.23 29.34 -0.55
CA TRP A 21 -9.57 30.36 -1.51
C TRP A 21 -9.45 29.87 -2.94
N ILE A 22 -10.27 30.39 -3.82
CA ILE A 22 -10.18 30.24 -5.26
C ILE A 22 -9.47 31.46 -5.83
N ASP A 23 -8.31 31.27 -6.45
CA ASP A 23 -7.53 32.30 -7.13
C ASP A 23 -8.13 32.55 -8.52
N VAL A 24 -8.56 33.77 -8.81
CA VAL A 24 -9.13 34.19 -10.08
C VAL A 24 -8.31 35.33 -10.65
N ARG A 25 -7.89 35.19 -11.90
CA ARG A 25 -7.13 36.25 -12.61
C ARG A 25 -7.77 36.63 -13.90
N GLY A 26 -7.89 37.95 -14.11
CA GLY A 26 -8.21 38.55 -15.37
C GLY A 26 -6.95 39.13 -16.00
N ILE A 27 -6.64 38.76 -17.26
CA ILE A 27 -5.47 39.29 -18.00
C ILE A 27 -5.97 39.99 -19.23
N ASP A 28 -5.57 41.23 -19.43
CA ASP A 28 -5.93 42.01 -20.64
C ASP A 28 -4.87 41.88 -21.73
N PHE A 29 -5.21 41.25 -22.83
CA PHE A 29 -4.40 41.17 -24.02
C PHE A 29 -4.78 42.23 -25.05
N THR A 30 -5.83 43.00 -24.79
CA THR A 30 -6.34 44.03 -25.75
C THR A 30 -5.77 45.41 -25.50
N GLY A 31 -5.18 45.66 -24.30
CA GLY A 31 -4.72 46.97 -23.86
C GLY A 31 -5.86 47.97 -23.56
N LYS A 32 -7.11 47.49 -23.40
CA LYS A 32 -8.30 48.32 -23.20
C LYS A 32 -8.85 48.28 -21.78
N ALA A 33 -8.32 47.42 -20.92
CA ALA A 33 -8.73 47.36 -19.54
C ALA A 33 -8.03 48.40 -18.64
N ASP A 34 -8.65 48.79 -17.54
CA ASP A 34 -8.10 49.78 -16.59
C ASP A 34 -6.78 49.29 -15.94
N LYS A 35 -6.63 47.99 -15.85
CA LYS A 35 -5.42 47.34 -15.36
C LYS A 35 -5.05 46.15 -16.25
N PRO A 36 -3.77 45.93 -16.57
CA PRO A 36 -3.37 44.81 -17.43
C PRO A 36 -3.62 43.45 -16.77
N VAL A 37 -3.61 43.36 -15.46
CA VAL A 37 -3.88 42.15 -14.68
C VAL A 37 -4.69 42.51 -13.43
N VAL A 38 -5.73 41.72 -13.18
CA VAL A 38 -6.48 41.74 -11.93
C VAL A 38 -6.41 40.38 -11.28
N GLU A 39 -6.15 40.31 -9.96
CA GLU A 39 -6.17 39.11 -9.15
C GLU A 39 -7.17 39.27 -8.02
N ARG A 40 -8.00 38.25 -7.77
CA ARG A 40 -9.02 38.21 -6.74
C ARG A 40 -9.14 36.82 -6.17
N PHE A 41 -9.56 36.73 -4.90
CA PHE A 41 -9.70 35.48 -4.16
C PHE A 41 -11.12 35.36 -3.61
N PHE A 42 -11.77 34.23 -3.87
CA PHE A 42 -13.15 33.96 -3.51
C PHE A 42 -13.25 32.68 -2.66
N ARG A 43 -14.34 32.57 -1.89
CA ARG A 43 -14.59 31.37 -1.08
C ARG A 43 -15.39 30.32 -1.83
N THR A 44 -16.24 30.72 -2.73
CA THR A 44 -17.18 29.83 -3.41
C THR A 44 -17.14 29.96 -4.94
N PRO A 45 -17.43 28.89 -5.68
CA PRO A 45 -17.61 28.93 -7.13
C PRO A 45 -18.64 29.96 -7.59
N ALA A 46 -19.74 30.11 -6.86
CA ALA A 46 -20.80 31.07 -7.17
C ALA A 46 -20.29 32.53 -7.13
N GLU A 47 -19.47 32.90 -6.14
CA GLU A 47 -18.82 34.22 -6.07
C GLU A 47 -17.91 34.48 -7.27
N VAL A 48 -17.14 33.44 -7.69
CA VAL A 48 -16.28 33.52 -8.89
C VAL A 48 -17.13 33.81 -10.14
N GLN A 49 -18.20 33.04 -10.34
CA GLN A 49 -19.08 33.21 -11.45
C GLN A 49 -19.71 34.60 -11.48
N GLN A 50 -20.26 35.05 -10.36
CA GLN A 50 -20.86 36.39 -10.23
C GLN A 50 -19.85 37.48 -10.54
N PHE A 51 -18.61 37.36 -10.08
CA PHE A 51 -17.55 38.35 -10.36
C PHE A 51 -17.17 38.39 -11.83
N ILE A 52 -16.97 37.24 -12.47
CA ILE A 52 -16.64 37.17 -13.92
C ILE A 52 -17.75 37.76 -14.74
N MET A 53 -18.99 37.35 -14.50
CA MET A 53 -20.18 37.85 -15.24
C MET A 53 -20.46 39.33 -15.01
N GLY A 54 -20.20 39.84 -13.82
CA GLY A 54 -20.41 41.26 -13.46
C GLY A 54 -19.32 42.19 -14.00
N THR A 55 -18.18 41.66 -14.45
CA THR A 55 -17.06 42.51 -14.90
C THR A 55 -17.19 42.85 -16.38
N LYS A 56 -17.29 44.17 -16.68
CA LYS A 56 -17.40 44.68 -18.06
C LYS A 56 -16.08 44.86 -18.80
N GLN A 57 -14.95 44.63 -18.12
CA GLN A 57 -13.60 44.80 -18.67
C GLN A 57 -13.23 43.63 -19.60
N PRO A 58 -12.40 43.83 -20.65
CA PRO A 58 -12.11 42.86 -21.68
C PRO A 58 -11.06 41.79 -21.25
N TYR A 59 -11.15 41.27 -20.06
CA TYR A 59 -10.20 40.28 -19.54
C TYR A 59 -10.42 38.91 -20.16
N ASP A 60 -9.29 38.20 -20.32
CA ASP A 60 -9.26 36.73 -20.35
C ASP A 60 -9.25 36.24 -18.93
N TRP A 61 -10.16 35.31 -18.62
CA TRP A 61 -10.35 34.84 -17.26
C TRP A 61 -9.70 33.47 -17.01
N TYR A 62 -8.94 33.43 -15.93
CA TYR A 62 -8.23 32.24 -15.46
C TYR A 62 -8.60 31.94 -14.01
N VAL A 63 -8.52 30.65 -13.65
CA VAL A 63 -8.70 30.17 -12.29
C VAL A 63 -7.53 29.29 -11.89
N GLY A 64 -7.04 29.41 -10.65
CA GLY A 64 -6.06 28.50 -10.10
C GLY A 64 -6.67 27.10 -9.92
N VAL A 65 -6.10 26.10 -10.56
CA VAL A 65 -6.67 24.73 -10.53
C VAL A 65 -6.69 24.16 -9.11
N ALA A 66 -5.64 24.37 -8.34
CA ALA A 66 -5.60 23.99 -6.95
C ALA A 66 -6.08 25.13 -6.03
N PRO A 67 -6.84 24.86 -4.97
CA PRO A 67 -7.27 25.87 -3.99
C PRO A 67 -6.07 26.45 -3.23
N ARG A 68 -6.21 27.69 -2.75
CA ARG A 68 -5.19 28.43 -2.00
C ARG A 68 -5.54 28.48 -0.51
N ALA A 69 -4.61 28.12 0.36
CA ALA A 69 -4.76 28.26 1.82
C ALA A 69 -4.71 29.73 2.27
N LYS A 70 -4.07 30.62 1.46
CA LYS A 70 -3.92 32.05 1.69
C LYS A 70 -4.36 32.83 0.45
N ARG A 71 -4.61 34.15 0.61
CA ARG A 71 -4.89 35.06 -0.50
C ARG A 71 -3.63 35.42 -1.30
N GLU A 72 -2.95 34.43 -1.79
CA GLU A 72 -1.72 34.53 -2.57
C GLU A 72 -1.76 33.56 -3.74
N GLY A 73 -1.37 33.99 -4.93
CA GLY A 73 -1.39 33.17 -6.14
C GLY A 73 -0.11 32.39 -6.42
N ASN A 74 0.75 32.20 -5.42
CA ASN A 74 2.04 31.51 -5.56
C ASN A 74 2.01 30.06 -5.03
N LYS A 75 3.08 29.31 -5.27
CA LYS A 75 3.23 27.90 -4.83
C LYS A 75 3.12 27.74 -3.32
N GLY A 76 3.59 28.70 -2.53
CA GLY A 76 3.54 28.65 -1.06
C GLY A 76 2.13 28.76 -0.47
N ALA A 77 1.13 29.10 -1.27
CA ALA A 77 -0.28 29.17 -0.88
C ALA A 77 -1.07 27.89 -1.25
N VAL A 78 -0.48 26.93 -1.93
CA VAL A 78 -1.12 25.64 -2.30
C VAL A 78 -0.68 24.57 -1.31
N GLU A 79 -1.61 24.00 -0.57
CA GLU A 79 -1.36 22.91 0.37
C GLU A 79 -1.84 21.56 -0.17
N ARG A 80 -2.91 21.56 -0.98
CA ARG A 80 -3.56 20.36 -1.50
C ARG A 80 -3.91 20.49 -2.97
N VAL A 81 -3.75 19.39 -3.71
CA VAL A 81 -4.01 19.31 -5.15
C VAL A 81 -4.85 18.07 -5.42
N GLY A 82 -6.13 18.23 -5.68
CA GLY A 82 -7.09 17.14 -5.96
C GLY A 82 -7.28 16.84 -7.44
N TRP A 83 -6.55 17.53 -8.32
CA TRP A 83 -6.66 17.37 -9.76
C TRP A 83 -5.28 17.36 -10.41
N LEU A 84 -5.14 16.57 -11.47
CA LEU A 84 -4.05 16.69 -12.44
C LEU A 84 -4.57 17.35 -13.72
N TRP A 85 -3.69 17.97 -14.49
CA TRP A 85 -4.05 18.64 -15.73
C TRP A 85 -2.92 18.63 -16.75
N ALA A 86 -3.30 18.77 -18.01
CA ALA A 86 -2.39 19.00 -19.12
C ALA A 86 -2.92 20.14 -20.00
N ASP A 87 -2.04 21.01 -20.46
CA ASP A 87 -2.31 22.02 -21.48
C ASP A 87 -1.76 21.48 -22.82
N MET A 88 -2.62 21.19 -23.77
CA MET A 88 -2.30 20.49 -25.01
C MET A 88 -2.72 21.31 -26.21
N ASP A 89 -1.82 21.46 -27.16
CA ASP A 89 -2.17 22.03 -28.48
C ASP A 89 -3.05 21.09 -29.30
N ASP A 90 -3.94 21.61 -30.14
CA ASP A 90 -4.86 20.81 -30.96
C ASP A 90 -4.14 19.81 -31.87
N SER A 91 -2.95 20.15 -32.39
CA SER A 91 -2.13 19.26 -33.21
C SER A 91 -1.56 18.07 -32.44
N VAL A 92 -1.25 18.27 -31.16
CA VAL A 92 -0.76 17.21 -30.26
C VAL A 92 -1.88 16.28 -29.87
N LEU A 93 -3.07 16.82 -29.63
CA LEU A 93 -4.21 16.04 -29.16
C LEU A 93 -4.65 15.01 -30.23
N SER A 94 -4.57 15.34 -31.54
CA SER A 94 -4.92 14.40 -32.60
C SER A 94 -3.99 13.20 -32.68
N ALA A 95 -2.73 13.33 -32.24
CA ALA A 95 -1.74 12.27 -32.20
C ALA A 95 -1.81 11.40 -30.95
N GLU A 96 -2.47 11.85 -29.88
CA GLU A 96 -2.53 11.22 -28.57
C GLU A 96 -3.87 10.53 -28.24
N GLY A 97 -4.75 10.41 -29.23
CA GLY A 97 -6.12 9.90 -29.05
C GLY A 97 -6.21 8.50 -28.46
N ASP A 98 -5.27 7.65 -28.80
CA ASP A 98 -5.18 6.27 -28.26
C ASP A 98 -4.84 6.23 -26.76
N LYS A 99 -4.06 7.19 -26.27
CA LYS A 99 -3.69 7.29 -24.87
C LYS A 99 -4.90 7.70 -24.02
N PHE A 100 -5.83 8.49 -24.56
CA PHE A 100 -7.08 8.83 -23.89
C PHE A 100 -8.03 7.64 -23.76
N LEU A 101 -7.93 6.61 -24.57
CA LEU A 101 -8.68 5.37 -24.36
C LEU A 101 -8.17 4.59 -23.15
N ALA A 102 -6.86 4.57 -22.95
CA ALA A 102 -6.25 3.89 -21.81
C ALA A 102 -6.34 4.71 -20.51
N PHE A 103 -6.29 6.03 -20.63
CA PHE A 103 -6.36 6.97 -19.49
C PHE A 103 -7.31 8.13 -19.80
N PRO A 104 -8.65 7.88 -19.82
CA PRO A 104 -9.64 8.86 -20.21
C PRO A 104 -9.74 9.99 -19.18
N PRO A 105 -9.85 11.27 -19.62
CA PRO A 105 -9.94 12.40 -18.70
C PRO A 105 -11.28 12.46 -17.95
N THR A 106 -11.29 13.16 -16.82
CA THR A 106 -12.51 13.55 -16.10
C THR A 106 -13.20 14.73 -16.79
N MET A 107 -12.41 15.69 -17.30
CA MET A 107 -12.96 16.92 -17.88
C MET A 107 -12.03 17.49 -18.95
N VAL A 108 -12.59 18.10 -19.98
CA VAL A 108 -11.85 18.77 -21.06
C VAL A 108 -12.45 20.12 -21.37
N VAL A 109 -11.59 21.14 -21.44
CA VAL A 109 -11.94 22.53 -21.80
C VAL A 109 -11.23 22.91 -23.08
N GLN A 110 -11.96 23.33 -24.14
CA GLN A 110 -11.39 23.98 -25.32
C GLN A 110 -10.95 25.39 -24.93
N SER A 111 -9.64 25.66 -24.90
CA SER A 111 -9.07 26.90 -24.39
C SER A 111 -8.85 27.98 -25.49
N GLY A 112 -9.21 27.66 -26.71
CA GLY A 112 -9.01 28.43 -27.94
C GLY A 112 -8.29 27.61 -29.00
N HIS A 113 -6.94 27.66 -29.06
CA HIS A 113 -6.11 26.90 -30.01
C HIS A 113 -5.55 25.61 -29.41
N GLY A 114 -6.06 25.18 -28.25
CA GLY A 114 -5.65 23.99 -27.55
C GLY A 114 -6.65 23.61 -26.47
N LYS A 115 -6.38 22.55 -25.73
CA LYS A 115 -7.26 22.01 -24.70
C LYS A 115 -6.58 21.89 -23.36
N HIS A 116 -7.31 22.25 -22.31
CA HIS A 116 -6.96 21.89 -20.97
C HIS A 116 -7.68 20.59 -20.62
N VAL A 117 -6.92 19.56 -20.27
CA VAL A 117 -7.43 18.23 -19.94
C VAL A 117 -7.21 17.98 -18.46
N TYR A 118 -8.21 17.43 -17.75
CA TYR A 118 -8.18 17.30 -16.30
C TYR A 118 -8.52 15.88 -15.87
N TRP A 119 -7.81 15.38 -14.84
CA TRP A 119 -8.05 14.10 -14.16
C TRP A 119 -8.27 14.36 -12.68
N LYS A 120 -9.43 13.98 -12.16
CA LYS A 120 -9.78 14.12 -10.75
C LYS A 120 -9.14 13.00 -9.95
N LEU A 121 -8.53 13.33 -8.83
CA LEU A 121 -7.94 12.37 -7.90
C LEU A 121 -8.94 12.00 -6.80
N SER A 122 -8.82 10.76 -6.29
CA SER A 122 -9.60 10.26 -5.15
C SER A 122 -9.12 10.85 -3.82
N GLU A 123 -7.86 11.29 -3.77
CA GLU A 123 -7.23 11.93 -2.61
C GLU A 123 -6.38 13.12 -3.05
N ASP A 124 -6.25 14.07 -2.15
CA ASP A 124 -5.44 15.27 -2.40
C ASP A 124 -3.95 14.96 -2.22
N LEU A 125 -3.13 15.43 -3.15
CA LEU A 125 -1.67 15.41 -3.10
C LEU A 125 -1.11 16.68 -2.47
N THR A 126 0.12 16.61 -1.98
CA THR A 126 0.92 17.81 -1.73
C THR A 126 1.37 18.44 -3.05
N GLY A 127 1.69 19.73 -3.04
CA GLY A 127 2.16 20.44 -4.24
C GLY A 127 3.33 19.75 -4.96
N PRO A 128 4.41 19.36 -4.27
CA PRO A 128 5.55 18.65 -4.88
C PRO A 128 5.19 17.29 -5.50
N GLU A 129 4.35 16.48 -4.84
CA GLU A 129 3.89 15.20 -5.37
C GLU A 129 3.04 15.38 -6.63
N ALA A 130 2.14 16.36 -6.62
CA ALA A 130 1.35 16.71 -7.80
C ALA A 130 2.23 17.20 -8.96
N GLU A 131 3.27 18.00 -8.69
CA GLU A 131 4.19 18.49 -9.72
C GLU A 131 4.98 17.37 -10.40
N GLU A 132 5.35 16.33 -9.64
CA GLU A 132 5.98 15.12 -10.20
C GLU A 132 5.06 14.43 -11.22
N LEU A 133 3.81 14.17 -10.82
CA LEU A 133 2.82 13.52 -11.70
C LEU A 133 2.45 14.40 -12.90
N LEU A 134 2.31 15.70 -12.70
CA LEU A 134 2.06 16.65 -13.81
C LEU A 134 3.18 16.62 -14.84
N LYS A 135 4.45 16.53 -14.42
CA LYS A 135 5.59 16.38 -15.32
C LYS A 135 5.54 15.07 -16.10
N MET A 136 5.28 13.95 -15.40
CA MET A 136 5.11 12.64 -16.07
C MET A 136 3.95 12.67 -17.07
N LEU A 137 2.85 13.28 -16.71
CA LEU A 137 1.67 13.43 -17.57
C LEU A 137 1.98 14.26 -18.82
N CYS A 138 2.71 15.39 -18.68
CA CYS A 138 3.16 16.18 -19.82
C CYS A 138 4.09 15.39 -20.74
N ASP A 139 5.01 14.59 -20.18
CA ASP A 139 5.91 13.77 -20.98
C ASP A 139 5.16 12.66 -21.73
N VAL A 140 4.18 12.02 -21.11
CA VAL A 140 3.36 10.96 -21.72
C VAL A 140 2.46 11.50 -22.82
N PHE A 141 1.79 12.64 -22.60
CA PHE A 141 0.84 13.24 -23.52
C PHE A 141 1.42 14.34 -24.42
N SER A 142 2.74 14.52 -24.42
CA SER A 142 3.42 15.58 -25.19
C SER A 142 2.84 16.99 -24.93
N ALA A 143 2.36 17.23 -23.70
CA ALA A 143 1.73 18.48 -23.30
C ALA A 143 2.74 19.56 -22.91
N ASP A 144 2.26 20.81 -22.77
CA ASP A 144 3.09 21.96 -22.43
C ASP A 144 3.71 21.83 -21.03
N ARG A 145 5.01 21.58 -20.97
CA ARG A 145 5.76 21.32 -19.74
C ARG A 145 5.77 22.50 -18.75
N PRO A 146 5.82 23.78 -19.16
CA PRO A 146 5.55 24.93 -18.29
C PRO A 146 4.20 24.91 -17.56
N ALA A 147 3.20 24.17 -18.06
CA ALA A 147 1.93 23.99 -17.36
C ALA A 147 1.99 22.98 -16.20
N ALA A 148 3.06 22.20 -16.08
CA ALA A 148 3.25 21.17 -15.05
C ALA A 148 3.72 21.78 -13.72
N GLU A 149 3.03 22.80 -13.21
CA GLU A 149 3.27 23.41 -11.90
C GLU A 149 1.98 23.47 -11.08
N TYR A 150 2.01 23.09 -9.82
CA TYR A 150 0.82 22.95 -8.99
C TYR A 150 0.13 24.28 -8.59
N ALA A 151 0.72 25.44 -8.86
CA ALA A 151 0.09 26.74 -8.69
C ALA A 151 -0.53 27.29 -9.98
N ARG A 152 -0.62 26.48 -11.04
CA ARG A 152 -1.07 26.86 -12.36
C ARG A 152 -2.46 27.47 -12.36
N ILE A 153 -2.65 28.47 -13.21
CA ILE A 153 -3.96 29.02 -13.56
C ILE A 153 -4.31 28.58 -15.00
N LEU A 154 -5.57 28.21 -15.21
CA LEU A 154 -6.09 27.79 -16.52
C LEU A 154 -7.38 28.54 -16.85
N ARG A 155 -7.71 28.65 -18.16
CA ARG A 155 -8.87 29.43 -18.63
C ARG A 155 -10.20 28.87 -18.17
N VAL A 156 -11.12 29.77 -17.87
CA VAL A 156 -12.47 29.44 -17.40
C VAL A 156 -13.44 29.29 -18.57
N PRO A 157 -14.15 28.14 -18.68
CA PRO A 157 -15.20 27.98 -19.71
C PRO A 157 -16.30 29.01 -19.60
N GLY A 158 -16.97 29.30 -20.74
CA GLY A 158 -17.99 30.35 -20.83
C GLY A 158 -17.41 31.76 -20.90
N THR A 159 -16.09 31.87 -21.11
CA THR A 159 -15.38 33.12 -21.34
C THR A 159 -14.77 33.15 -22.74
N THR A 160 -13.98 34.18 -23.06
CA THR A 160 -13.38 34.35 -24.39
C THR A 160 -11.86 34.46 -24.25
N ASN A 161 -11.13 33.72 -25.05
CA ASN A 161 -9.68 33.85 -25.22
C ASN A 161 -9.40 34.98 -26.25
N LYS A 162 -8.79 36.07 -25.80
CA LYS A 162 -8.44 37.26 -26.57
C LYS A 162 -6.92 37.43 -26.71
N LYS A 163 -6.14 36.34 -26.52
CA LYS A 163 -4.69 36.36 -26.73
C LYS A 163 -4.33 36.86 -28.14
N GLN A 164 -5.22 36.62 -29.09
CA GLN A 164 -5.24 37.26 -30.41
C GLN A 164 -6.43 38.23 -30.48
N PRO A 165 -6.26 39.54 -30.20
CA PRO A 165 -7.37 40.48 -30.05
C PRO A 165 -8.24 40.62 -31.29
N ASP A 166 -7.67 40.40 -32.50
CA ASP A 166 -8.38 40.48 -33.79
C ASP A 166 -9.15 39.21 -34.15
N ALA A 167 -8.91 38.10 -33.44
CA ALA A 167 -9.55 36.80 -33.63
C ALA A 167 -9.88 36.13 -32.27
N PRO A 168 -10.80 36.71 -31.47
CA PRO A 168 -11.19 36.14 -30.18
C PRO A 168 -11.92 34.82 -30.36
N VAL A 169 -11.58 33.81 -29.53
CA VAL A 169 -12.14 32.45 -29.59
C VAL A 169 -12.86 32.11 -28.29
N PRO A 170 -14.05 31.49 -28.30
CA PRO A 170 -14.73 31.08 -27.09
C PRO A 170 -13.91 30.01 -26.33
N VAL A 171 -14.03 30.01 -25.01
CA VAL A 171 -13.51 28.95 -24.12
C VAL A 171 -14.71 28.10 -23.70
N GLU A 172 -14.68 26.82 -24.03
CA GLU A 172 -15.84 25.93 -23.92
C GLU A 172 -15.53 24.69 -23.11
N LEU A 173 -16.48 24.26 -22.27
CA LEU A 173 -16.43 22.94 -21.62
C LEU A 173 -16.95 21.92 -22.64
N VAL A 174 -16.04 21.12 -23.19
CA VAL A 174 -16.36 20.17 -24.28
C VAL A 174 -16.63 18.76 -23.82
N TYR A 175 -16.15 18.40 -22.61
CA TYR A 175 -16.37 17.10 -22.00
C TYR A 175 -16.29 17.18 -20.48
N ILE A 176 -17.18 16.46 -19.79
CA ILE A 176 -17.14 16.28 -18.34
C ILE A 176 -17.82 14.97 -17.93
N ASN A 177 -17.13 14.21 -17.06
CA ASN A 177 -17.65 13.05 -16.35
C ASN A 177 -17.13 13.09 -14.91
N THR A 178 -17.90 13.70 -14.01
CA THR A 178 -17.51 13.94 -12.61
C THR A 178 -17.38 12.69 -11.77
N ASP A 179 -17.98 11.57 -12.22
CA ASP A 179 -17.93 10.28 -11.53
C ASP A 179 -16.60 9.54 -11.78
N ARG A 180 -15.85 9.99 -12.80
CA ARG A 180 -14.52 9.46 -13.09
C ARG A 180 -13.48 10.07 -12.19
N VAL A 181 -13.00 9.28 -11.24
CA VAL A 181 -12.02 9.66 -10.23
C VAL A 181 -10.90 8.61 -10.25
N PHE A 182 -9.65 9.04 -10.09
CA PHE A 182 -8.48 8.20 -10.18
C PHE A 182 -7.73 8.10 -8.85
N ASP A 183 -7.32 6.90 -8.49
CA ASP A 183 -6.33 6.68 -7.44
C ASP A 183 -4.94 7.13 -7.93
N VAL A 184 -4.14 7.69 -7.04
CA VAL A 184 -2.81 8.23 -7.39
C VAL A 184 -1.87 7.15 -7.91
N GLU A 185 -1.90 5.95 -7.33
CA GLU A 185 -1.05 4.84 -7.76
C GLU A 185 -1.51 4.29 -9.12
N ASP A 186 -2.82 4.27 -9.38
CA ASP A 186 -3.34 3.92 -10.70
C ASP A 186 -2.88 4.93 -11.75
N VAL A 187 -2.89 6.22 -11.43
CA VAL A 187 -2.33 7.27 -12.30
C VAL A 187 -0.85 7.00 -12.61
N ARG A 188 -0.04 6.69 -11.61
CA ARG A 188 1.38 6.32 -11.81
C ARG A 188 1.50 5.10 -12.72
N GLY A 189 0.67 4.08 -12.49
CA GLY A 189 0.62 2.87 -13.31
C GLY A 189 0.27 3.15 -14.77
N TYR A 190 -0.78 3.94 -15.02
CA TYR A 190 -1.18 4.36 -16.37
C TYR A 190 -0.09 5.17 -17.07
N LEU A 191 0.47 6.17 -16.41
CA LEU A 191 1.51 7.01 -17.00
C LEU A 191 2.77 6.19 -17.32
N HIS A 192 3.17 5.27 -16.43
CA HIS A 192 4.30 4.38 -16.69
C HIS A 192 4.02 3.42 -17.87
N ALA A 193 2.84 2.83 -17.93
CA ALA A 193 2.43 1.94 -19.03
C ALA A 193 2.40 2.68 -20.38
N LEU A 194 1.93 3.91 -20.41
CA LEU A 194 1.88 4.74 -21.61
C LEU A 194 3.27 5.25 -22.03
N ALA A 195 4.17 5.50 -21.08
CA ALA A 195 5.55 5.89 -21.38
C ALA A 195 6.39 4.73 -21.96
N HIS A 196 6.02 3.46 -21.67
CA HIS A 196 6.75 2.25 -22.08
C HIS A 196 5.87 1.26 -22.85
N PRO A 197 5.33 1.61 -24.03
CA PRO A 197 4.35 0.80 -24.74
C PRO A 197 4.86 -0.57 -25.21
N ALA A 198 6.17 -0.80 -25.27
CA ALA A 198 6.78 -2.06 -25.72
C ALA A 198 6.64 -3.22 -24.72
N THR A 199 6.22 -3.00 -23.48
CA THR A 199 6.10 -4.03 -22.44
C THR A 199 4.71 -4.66 -22.35
N HIS A 200 3.70 -4.10 -23.00
CA HIS A 200 2.35 -4.67 -23.03
C HIS A 200 1.98 -5.10 -24.46
N LYS A 201 1.81 -6.40 -24.69
CA LYS A 201 1.11 -6.90 -25.87
C LYS A 201 -0.34 -6.46 -25.76
N ARG A 202 -0.72 -5.40 -26.49
CA ARG A 202 -2.13 -4.98 -26.64
C ARG A 202 -2.91 -6.11 -27.29
N GLY A 203 -4.12 -6.39 -26.81
CA GLY A 203 -5.05 -7.31 -27.46
C GLY A 203 -5.38 -6.84 -28.89
N SER A 204 -5.72 -7.76 -29.81
CA SER A 204 -5.99 -7.45 -31.23
C SER A 204 -7.10 -6.40 -31.46
N ARG A 205 -7.96 -6.19 -30.46
CA ARG A 205 -9.10 -5.24 -30.49
C ARG A 205 -8.65 -3.82 -30.14
N ASP A 206 -7.80 -3.65 -29.12
CA ASP A 206 -7.26 -2.34 -28.75
C ASP A 206 -6.39 -1.80 -29.87
N SER A 207 -5.64 -2.68 -30.54
CA SER A 207 -4.88 -2.36 -31.74
C SER A 207 -5.78 -1.84 -32.87
N TRP A 208 -6.95 -2.45 -33.07
CA TRP A 208 -7.90 -2.01 -34.10
C TRP A 208 -8.51 -0.63 -33.80
N LEU A 209 -8.88 -0.35 -32.54
CA LEU A 209 -9.39 0.97 -32.14
C LEU A 209 -8.33 2.06 -32.27
N VAL A 210 -7.08 1.75 -31.86
CA VAL A 210 -5.94 2.65 -32.04
C VAL A 210 -5.71 2.96 -33.53
N GLU A 211 -5.76 1.94 -34.39
CA GLU A 211 -5.64 2.13 -35.84
C GLU A 211 -6.83 2.94 -36.42
N ALA A 212 -8.06 2.71 -35.93
CA ALA A 212 -9.24 3.49 -36.33
C ALA A 212 -9.11 4.99 -36.01
N MET A 213 -8.45 5.33 -34.89
CA MET A 213 -8.25 6.71 -34.46
C MET A 213 -7.08 7.39 -35.13
N ASN A 214 -5.99 6.68 -35.40
CA ASN A 214 -4.74 7.27 -35.88
C ASN A 214 -4.56 7.12 -37.38
N GLN A 215 -5.09 6.05 -37.98
CA GLN A 215 -4.95 5.73 -39.42
C GLN A 215 -6.24 5.21 -40.04
N PRO A 216 -7.35 5.94 -39.95
CA PRO A 216 -8.69 5.49 -40.38
C PRO A 216 -8.77 5.14 -41.87
N GLU A 217 -8.00 5.79 -42.73
CA GLU A 217 -7.98 5.49 -44.17
C GLU A 217 -7.28 4.16 -44.50
N SER A 218 -6.25 3.79 -43.72
CA SER A 218 -5.63 2.45 -43.81
C SER A 218 -6.65 1.37 -43.49
N LEU A 219 -7.35 1.54 -42.38
CA LEU A 219 -8.37 0.59 -41.92
C LEU A 219 -9.57 0.50 -42.88
N LEU A 220 -10.02 1.63 -43.43
CA LEU A 220 -11.06 1.67 -44.45
C LEU A 220 -10.63 0.92 -45.72
N LYS A 221 -9.35 1.05 -46.12
CA LYS A 221 -8.81 0.33 -47.28
C LYS A 221 -8.85 -1.20 -47.03
N ASP A 222 -8.56 -1.65 -45.85
CA ASP A 222 -8.66 -3.07 -45.49
C ASP A 222 -10.13 -3.53 -45.41
N MET A 223 -11.05 -2.72 -44.92
CA MET A 223 -12.49 -3.00 -44.99
C MET A 223 -12.97 -3.14 -46.43
N ARG A 224 -12.52 -2.27 -47.32
CA ARG A 224 -12.87 -2.30 -48.76
C ARG A 224 -12.29 -3.48 -49.53
N ARG A 225 -11.18 -4.04 -49.09
CA ARG A 225 -10.63 -5.32 -49.63
C ARG A 225 -11.58 -6.50 -49.42
N ARG A 226 -12.34 -6.49 -48.29
CA ARG A 226 -13.32 -7.51 -47.94
C ARG A 226 -14.70 -7.24 -48.52
N ASP A 227 -15.08 -6.00 -48.63
CA ASP A 227 -16.35 -5.51 -49.19
C ASP A 227 -16.13 -4.12 -49.81
N SER A 228 -16.13 -4.04 -51.14
CA SER A 228 -15.83 -2.85 -51.89
C SER A 228 -16.83 -1.71 -51.67
N GLY A 229 -18.03 -2.01 -51.17
CA GLY A 229 -19.07 -1.04 -50.84
C GLY A 229 -18.89 -0.30 -49.53
N LYS A 230 -17.88 -0.61 -48.73
CA LYS A 230 -17.66 0.03 -47.42
C LYS A 230 -17.23 1.49 -47.56
N THR A 231 -17.90 2.34 -46.78
CA THR A 231 -17.70 3.79 -46.74
C THR A 231 -17.04 4.20 -45.41
N ARG A 232 -16.59 5.46 -45.33
CA ARG A 232 -16.11 6.06 -44.10
C ARG A 232 -17.17 6.04 -42.99
N SER A 233 -18.44 6.24 -43.35
CA SER A 233 -19.58 6.17 -42.40
C SER A 233 -19.82 4.79 -41.85
N ASP A 234 -19.44 3.69 -42.55
CA ASP A 234 -19.49 2.34 -42.05
C ASP A 234 -18.36 2.12 -41.00
N LEU A 235 -17.20 2.75 -41.18
CA LEU A 235 -16.13 2.75 -40.18
C LEU A 235 -16.58 3.51 -38.93
N ASP A 236 -17.13 4.73 -39.07
CA ASP A 236 -17.63 5.53 -37.96
C ASP A 236 -18.67 4.78 -37.15
N TRP A 237 -19.62 4.15 -37.83
CA TRP A 237 -20.62 3.30 -37.18
C TRP A 237 -20.04 2.10 -36.45
N LYS A 238 -19.05 1.41 -37.03
CA LYS A 238 -18.39 0.26 -36.44
C LYS A 238 -17.58 0.65 -35.18
N VAL A 239 -16.85 1.78 -35.23
CA VAL A 239 -16.13 2.33 -34.06
C VAL A 239 -17.12 2.69 -32.94
N ALA A 240 -18.22 3.38 -33.29
CA ALA A 240 -19.25 3.71 -32.31
C ALA A 240 -19.90 2.47 -31.68
N CYS A 241 -20.17 1.41 -32.47
CA CYS A 241 -20.68 0.14 -31.93
C CYS A 241 -19.71 -0.51 -30.94
N VAL A 242 -18.40 -0.50 -31.24
CA VAL A 242 -17.40 -1.07 -30.35
C VAL A 242 -17.27 -0.27 -29.06
N LEU A 243 -17.30 1.05 -29.14
CA LEU A 243 -17.16 1.93 -27.97
C LEU A 243 -18.42 1.99 -27.09
N LEU A 244 -19.61 1.82 -27.67
CA LEU A 244 -20.89 1.82 -26.95
C LEU A 244 -21.31 0.45 -26.41
N ASP A 245 -20.62 -0.65 -26.74
CA ASP A 245 -20.97 -1.99 -26.27
C ASP A 245 -20.37 -2.26 -24.89
N PRO A 246 -21.16 -2.28 -23.80
CA PRO A 246 -20.65 -2.50 -22.43
C PRO A 246 -20.05 -3.89 -22.23
N GLY A 247 -20.29 -4.84 -23.15
CA GLY A 247 -19.64 -6.15 -23.15
C GLY A 247 -18.29 -6.16 -23.87
N ILE A 248 -17.86 -5.02 -24.39
CA ILE A 248 -16.68 -4.87 -25.23
C ILE A 248 -15.64 -3.93 -24.64
N THR A 249 -16.06 -2.85 -24.01
CA THR A 249 -15.17 -1.87 -23.36
C THR A 249 -15.14 -2.14 -21.85
N GLU A 250 -13.94 -2.20 -21.27
CA GLU A 250 -13.77 -2.33 -19.81
C GLU A 250 -14.16 -1.05 -19.06
N VAL A 251 -14.32 0.05 -19.80
CA VAL A 251 -14.70 1.37 -19.28
C VAL A 251 -16.00 1.78 -19.97
N GLU A 252 -17.00 2.18 -19.19
CA GLU A 252 -18.23 2.78 -19.73
C GLU A 252 -17.87 4.07 -20.46
N VAL A 253 -18.02 4.04 -21.79
CA VAL A 253 -17.68 5.16 -22.66
C VAL A 253 -18.95 5.92 -23.02
N SER A 254 -19.08 7.15 -22.53
CA SER A 254 -20.23 8.02 -22.85
C SER A 254 -20.18 8.50 -24.29
N GLU A 255 -21.36 8.81 -24.87
CA GLU A 255 -21.46 9.40 -26.23
C GLU A 255 -20.68 10.71 -26.32
N ASP A 256 -20.67 11.52 -25.25
CA ASP A 256 -19.89 12.77 -25.19
C ASP A 256 -18.39 12.50 -25.30
N PHE A 257 -17.89 11.41 -24.71
CA PHE A 257 -16.48 11.06 -24.84
C PHE A 257 -16.14 10.48 -26.21
N ILE A 258 -17.05 9.71 -26.82
CA ILE A 258 -16.88 9.22 -28.20
C ILE A 258 -16.86 10.40 -29.18
N GLU A 259 -17.71 11.37 -28.97
CA GLU A 259 -17.76 12.60 -29.76
C GLU A 259 -16.48 13.44 -29.60
N PHE A 260 -15.99 13.55 -28.37
CA PHE A 260 -14.68 14.14 -28.07
C PHE A 260 -13.54 13.44 -28.83
N LEU A 261 -13.46 12.11 -28.79
CA LEU A 261 -12.47 11.36 -29.57
C LEU A 261 -12.62 11.57 -31.08
N TYR A 262 -13.86 11.56 -31.60
CA TYR A 262 -14.10 11.78 -33.00
C TYR A 262 -13.60 13.13 -33.49
N HIS A 263 -13.86 14.21 -32.75
CA HIS A 263 -13.46 15.55 -33.12
C HIS A 263 -11.98 15.87 -32.88
N ASN A 264 -11.27 15.02 -32.12
CA ASN A 264 -9.91 15.31 -31.70
C ASN A 264 -8.87 14.27 -32.10
N THR A 265 -9.22 13.32 -32.97
CA THR A 265 -8.31 12.32 -33.55
C THR A 265 -8.44 12.30 -35.06
N GLU A 266 -7.54 11.63 -35.76
CA GLU A 266 -7.61 11.41 -37.19
C GLU A 266 -8.87 10.65 -37.64
N TRP A 267 -9.55 10.01 -36.69
CA TRP A 267 -10.83 9.33 -36.94
C TRP A 267 -11.90 10.30 -37.44
N GLY A 268 -12.03 11.50 -36.91
CA GLY A 268 -12.99 12.50 -37.34
C GLY A 268 -12.45 13.46 -38.39
N ASN A 269 -11.19 13.40 -38.76
CA ASN A 269 -10.57 14.24 -39.78
C ASN A 269 -11.04 13.83 -41.19
N ARG A 270 -12.07 14.49 -41.67
CA ARG A 270 -12.70 14.21 -42.96
C ARG A 270 -13.39 15.47 -43.56
N ASP A 271 -13.14 15.71 -44.83
CA ASP A 271 -13.62 16.92 -45.54
C ASP A 271 -15.15 17.01 -45.70
N ASP A 272 -15.83 15.87 -45.82
CA ASP A 272 -17.26 15.80 -46.13
C ASP A 272 -18.19 16.05 -44.95
N LYS A 273 -17.72 15.83 -43.68
CA LYS A 273 -18.60 15.91 -42.49
C LYS A 273 -17.99 16.67 -41.32
N ALA A 274 -16.75 17.14 -41.41
CA ALA A 274 -16.08 17.92 -40.38
C ALA A 274 -16.84 19.22 -39.99
N LYS A 275 -17.71 19.72 -40.85
CA LYS A 275 -18.53 20.91 -40.62
C LYS A 275 -19.86 20.64 -39.91
N ASN A 276 -20.20 19.37 -39.59
CA ASN A 276 -21.44 19.03 -38.89
C ASN A 276 -21.12 18.50 -37.50
N PRO A 277 -21.11 19.34 -36.47
CA PRO A 277 -20.79 18.94 -35.11
C PRO A 277 -21.74 17.88 -34.51
N GLU A 278 -22.98 17.80 -35.04
CA GLU A 278 -23.98 16.82 -34.57
C GLU A 278 -23.99 15.52 -35.40
N TYR A 279 -23.00 15.26 -36.23
CA TYR A 279 -23.01 14.13 -37.14
C TYR A 279 -23.16 12.79 -36.46
N LEU A 280 -22.38 12.54 -35.43
CA LEU A 280 -22.44 11.27 -34.68
C LEU A 280 -23.78 11.14 -33.96
N ARG A 281 -24.23 12.17 -33.25
CA ARG A 281 -25.48 12.16 -32.48
C ARG A 281 -26.70 11.94 -33.36
N LYS A 282 -26.71 12.58 -34.51
CA LYS A 282 -27.88 12.54 -35.40
C LYS A 282 -27.94 11.30 -36.28
N TYR A 283 -26.80 10.78 -36.73
CA TYR A 283 -26.79 9.73 -37.75
C TYR A 283 -26.11 8.41 -37.32
N THR A 284 -25.15 8.45 -36.42
CA THR A 284 -24.31 7.29 -36.06
C THR A 284 -24.77 6.63 -34.76
N PHE A 285 -24.88 7.39 -33.68
CA PHE A 285 -25.22 6.83 -32.35
C PHE A 285 -26.62 6.16 -32.32
N PRO A 286 -27.69 6.69 -32.91
CA PRO A 286 -28.97 5.98 -32.90
C PRO A 286 -28.90 4.60 -33.57
N LYS A 287 -28.15 4.48 -34.66
CA LYS A 287 -27.97 3.19 -35.35
C LYS A 287 -27.06 2.25 -34.54
N ALA A 288 -25.99 2.77 -33.95
CA ALA A 288 -25.08 1.99 -33.13
C ALA A 288 -25.77 1.46 -31.85
N ARG A 289 -26.51 2.31 -31.13
CA ARG A 289 -27.33 1.90 -29.96
C ARG A 289 -28.33 0.82 -30.30
N ASN A 290 -29.09 0.98 -31.38
CA ASN A 290 -30.07 -0.03 -31.80
C ASN A 290 -29.41 -1.36 -32.14
N HIS A 291 -28.24 -1.32 -32.75
CA HIS A 291 -27.46 -2.53 -33.06
C HIS A 291 -26.93 -3.20 -31.81
N VAL A 292 -26.31 -2.45 -30.90
CA VAL A 292 -25.78 -2.97 -29.62
C VAL A 292 -26.91 -3.53 -28.76
N ALA A 293 -28.05 -2.84 -28.66
CA ALA A 293 -29.22 -3.32 -27.95
C ALA A 293 -29.77 -4.61 -28.57
N ALA A 294 -29.86 -4.67 -29.89
CA ALA A 294 -30.36 -5.86 -30.60
C ALA A 294 -29.41 -7.06 -30.46
N GLU A 295 -28.09 -6.84 -30.42
CA GLU A 295 -27.10 -7.87 -30.14
C GLU A 295 -27.13 -8.26 -28.64
N GLY A 296 -27.31 -7.31 -27.73
CA GLY A 296 -27.55 -7.57 -26.31
C GLY A 296 -28.81 -8.41 -26.05
N ASP A 297 -29.91 -8.06 -26.75
CA ASP A 297 -31.16 -8.83 -26.71
C ASP A 297 -31.02 -10.23 -27.32
N LYS A 298 -30.24 -10.38 -28.38
CA LYS A 298 -29.91 -11.70 -28.93
C LYS A 298 -29.05 -12.52 -27.96
N ARG A 299 -28.15 -11.87 -27.22
CA ARG A 299 -27.37 -12.49 -26.13
C ARG A 299 -28.25 -12.87 -24.92
N ALA A 300 -29.32 -12.12 -24.64
CA ALA A 300 -30.28 -12.36 -23.55
C ALA A 300 -31.40 -13.34 -23.90
N ARG A 301 -31.76 -13.45 -25.18
CA ARG A 301 -32.79 -14.38 -25.63
C ARG A 301 -32.20 -15.76 -25.86
N LYS A 302 -32.37 -16.67 -24.87
CA LYS A 302 -32.36 -18.14 -25.14
C LYS A 302 -33.44 -18.42 -26.20
N PRO A 303 -33.15 -19.20 -27.26
CA PRO A 303 -34.19 -19.59 -28.20
C PRO A 303 -35.20 -20.43 -27.46
N LYS A 304 -36.48 -19.94 -27.37
CA LYS A 304 -37.60 -20.82 -27.10
C LYS A 304 -37.71 -21.79 -28.27
N ARG A 305 -37.40 -23.07 -28.05
CA ARG A 305 -37.69 -24.14 -28.98
C ARG A 305 -39.18 -24.04 -29.40
N LYS A 306 -39.43 -23.82 -30.67
CA LYS A 306 -40.72 -24.11 -31.25
C LYS A 306 -40.91 -25.64 -31.25
N ALA A 307 -41.95 -26.09 -30.58
CA ALA A 307 -42.34 -27.48 -30.67
C ALA A 307 -42.76 -27.72 -32.13
N GLY A 308 -42.07 -28.64 -32.78
CA GLY A 308 -42.44 -29.17 -34.10
C GLY A 308 -41.39 -29.09 -35.20
N ASP A 309 -40.19 -29.60 -35.01
CA ASP A 309 -39.34 -30.10 -36.06
C ASP A 309 -38.60 -31.35 -35.54
N GLU A 310 -38.72 -32.40 -36.25
CA GLU A 310 -38.25 -33.71 -35.94
C GLU A 310 -36.71 -33.78 -35.95
N ASP A 311 -36.18 -34.62 -35.07
CA ASP A 311 -34.81 -34.93 -34.76
C ASP A 311 -33.89 -35.13 -35.99
N GLU A 312 -33.07 -34.16 -36.33
CA GLU A 312 -31.71 -34.42 -36.79
C GLU A 312 -30.85 -34.57 -35.54
N GLU A 313 -30.33 -35.74 -35.27
CA GLU A 313 -29.32 -36.06 -34.28
C GLU A 313 -28.03 -35.24 -34.61
N THR A 314 -27.96 -33.98 -34.16
CA THR A 314 -26.71 -33.32 -34.04
C THR A 314 -25.94 -33.97 -32.90
N GLY A 315 -24.87 -34.71 -33.19
CA GLY A 315 -24.00 -35.32 -32.20
C GLY A 315 -23.56 -34.31 -31.09
N PRO A 316 -23.03 -34.78 -29.98
CA PRO A 316 -22.68 -33.98 -28.84
C PRO A 316 -21.78 -32.81 -29.25
N LEU A 317 -22.10 -31.61 -28.77
CA LEU A 317 -21.43 -30.36 -29.10
C LEU A 317 -19.92 -30.43 -28.82
N PHE A 318 -19.54 -31.15 -27.75
CA PHE A 318 -18.16 -31.48 -27.37
C PHE A 318 -17.96 -32.98 -27.37
N THR A 319 -16.82 -33.40 -27.92
CA THR A 319 -16.41 -34.80 -27.93
C THR A 319 -14.97 -34.92 -27.45
N VAL A 320 -14.68 -35.99 -26.68
CA VAL A 320 -13.34 -36.29 -26.20
C VAL A 320 -12.81 -37.51 -26.98
N VAL A 321 -11.70 -37.33 -27.67
CA VAL A 321 -11.04 -38.41 -28.41
C VAL A 321 -9.56 -38.47 -28.03
N GLN A 322 -9.09 -39.58 -27.51
CA GLN A 322 -7.69 -39.74 -27.05
C GLN A 322 -7.24 -38.66 -26.07
N ASN A 323 -8.09 -38.31 -25.09
CA ASN A 323 -7.88 -37.25 -24.12
C ASN A 323 -7.67 -35.83 -24.70
N ARG A 324 -8.19 -35.59 -25.90
CA ARG A 324 -8.25 -34.27 -26.55
C ARG A 324 -9.70 -33.84 -26.70
N LEU A 325 -9.96 -32.53 -26.54
CA LEU A 325 -11.28 -31.97 -26.63
C LEU A 325 -11.54 -31.40 -28.02
N TYR A 326 -12.66 -31.80 -28.60
CA TYR A 326 -13.15 -31.33 -29.90
C TYR A 326 -14.48 -30.58 -29.70
N TYR A 327 -14.66 -29.52 -30.46
CA TYR A 327 -15.89 -28.74 -30.55
C TYR A 327 -16.42 -28.82 -31.98
N MET A 328 -17.61 -29.39 -32.17
CA MET A 328 -18.20 -29.60 -33.49
C MET A 328 -17.24 -30.29 -34.49
N GLY A 329 -16.44 -31.22 -34.00
CA GLY A 329 -15.46 -32.00 -34.81
C GLY A 329 -14.07 -31.32 -35.00
N GLU A 330 -13.90 -30.07 -34.56
CA GLU A 330 -12.61 -29.36 -34.59
C GLU A 330 -11.86 -29.51 -33.28
N LEU A 331 -10.56 -29.78 -33.33
CA LEU A 331 -9.70 -29.85 -32.16
C LEU A 331 -9.58 -28.46 -31.52
N ILE A 332 -10.00 -28.30 -30.25
CA ILE A 332 -9.95 -27.04 -29.51
C ILE A 332 -8.98 -27.07 -28.33
N ALA A 333 -8.69 -28.22 -27.75
CA ALA A 333 -7.71 -28.33 -26.67
C ALA A 333 -7.03 -29.74 -26.70
N ASP A 334 -5.74 -29.77 -26.28
CA ASP A 334 -4.98 -30.99 -26.09
C ASP A 334 -5.34 -31.76 -24.84
N PHE A 335 -6.40 -31.34 -24.14
CA PHE A 335 -6.87 -31.93 -22.89
C PHE A 335 -8.38 -31.75 -22.74
N TRP A 336 -8.97 -32.51 -21.81
CA TRP A 336 -10.32 -32.28 -21.34
C TRP A 336 -10.34 -32.14 -19.82
N ILE A 337 -11.43 -31.56 -19.28
CA ILE A 337 -11.57 -31.22 -17.88
C ILE A 337 -12.62 -32.15 -17.24
N GLU A 338 -12.20 -32.88 -16.20
CA GLU A 338 -13.09 -33.65 -15.35
C GLU A 338 -13.34 -32.87 -14.06
N PRO A 339 -14.56 -32.35 -13.83
CA PRO A 339 -14.87 -31.65 -12.59
C PRO A 339 -14.98 -32.63 -11.42
N LYS A 340 -14.32 -32.34 -10.31
CA LYS A 340 -14.33 -33.12 -9.06
C LYS A 340 -15.17 -32.50 -7.98
N MET A 341 -15.12 -31.15 -7.82
CA MET A 341 -15.69 -30.46 -6.70
C MET A 341 -15.87 -28.97 -6.99
N LEU A 342 -16.93 -28.38 -6.44
CA LEU A 342 -17.11 -26.93 -6.44
C LEU A 342 -16.48 -26.33 -5.18
N LEU A 343 -15.65 -25.32 -5.35
CA LEU A 343 -14.96 -24.61 -4.28
C LEU A 343 -15.56 -23.21 -4.11
N ARG A 344 -16.07 -22.90 -2.92
CA ARG A 344 -16.60 -21.57 -2.57
C ARG A 344 -15.58 -20.80 -1.77
N SER A 345 -15.26 -19.59 -2.22
CA SER A 345 -14.34 -18.72 -1.51
C SER A 345 -14.90 -18.28 -0.16
N GLU A 346 -14.13 -18.46 0.91
CA GLU A 346 -14.40 -17.93 2.26
C GLU A 346 -13.46 -16.78 2.65
N ASN A 347 -12.79 -16.15 1.69
CA ASN A 347 -11.97 -14.98 1.98
C ASN A 347 -12.89 -13.78 2.30
N ALA A 348 -12.88 -13.35 3.57
CA ALA A 348 -13.67 -12.19 3.99
C ALA A 348 -13.23 -10.93 3.22
N GLY A 349 -14.20 -10.19 2.66
CA GLY A 349 -13.97 -8.90 1.99
C GLY A 349 -13.38 -8.97 0.58
N GLU A 350 -12.96 -10.12 0.10
CA GLU A 350 -12.71 -10.32 -1.33
C GLU A 350 -14.01 -10.77 -1.99
N GLU A 351 -14.35 -10.25 -3.19
CA GLU A 351 -15.35 -10.88 -4.04
C GLU A 351 -14.86 -12.31 -4.29
N GLY A 352 -15.37 -13.22 -3.47
CA GLY A 352 -15.00 -14.62 -3.53
C GLY A 352 -15.43 -15.16 -4.87
N GLN A 353 -14.48 -15.36 -5.76
CA GLN A 353 -14.75 -16.04 -7.02
C GLN A 353 -14.80 -17.52 -6.72
N ASP A 354 -15.95 -18.15 -6.96
CA ASP A 354 -16.04 -19.61 -6.93
C ASP A 354 -14.99 -20.22 -7.86
N ALA A 355 -14.49 -21.39 -7.49
CA ALA A 355 -13.55 -22.17 -8.28
C ALA A 355 -14.01 -23.62 -8.38
N MET A 356 -13.37 -24.39 -9.25
CA MET A 356 -13.57 -25.81 -9.36
C MET A 356 -12.25 -26.54 -9.14
N LEU A 357 -12.24 -27.56 -8.31
CA LEU A 357 -11.21 -28.59 -8.34
C LEU A 357 -11.50 -29.52 -9.53
N VAL A 358 -10.54 -29.65 -10.41
CA VAL A 358 -10.67 -30.43 -11.65
C VAL A 358 -9.46 -31.35 -11.86
N THR A 359 -9.66 -32.44 -12.55
CA THR A 359 -8.56 -33.19 -13.16
C THR A 359 -8.52 -32.84 -14.65
N LEU A 360 -7.37 -32.39 -15.10
CA LEU A 360 -7.05 -32.20 -16.50
C LEU A 360 -6.45 -33.50 -17.06
N HIS A 361 -7.01 -34.00 -18.15
CA HIS A 361 -6.54 -35.19 -18.79
C HIS A 361 -6.01 -34.87 -20.18
N SER A 362 -4.72 -35.06 -20.41
CA SER A 362 -4.10 -35.00 -21.74
C SER A 362 -3.67 -36.41 -22.23
N PRO A 363 -3.26 -36.58 -23.51
CA PRO A 363 -2.69 -37.85 -23.99
C PRO A 363 -1.45 -38.29 -23.20
N HIS A 364 -0.75 -37.37 -22.55
CA HIS A 364 0.55 -37.64 -21.93
C HIS A 364 0.46 -37.77 -20.40
N ARG A 365 -0.44 -37.07 -19.76
CA ARG A 365 -0.60 -37.10 -18.30
C ARG A 365 -1.94 -36.55 -17.83
N SER A 366 -2.26 -36.86 -16.58
CA SER A 366 -3.34 -36.18 -15.84
C SER A 366 -2.77 -35.34 -14.73
N ALA A 367 -3.44 -34.19 -14.40
CA ALA A 367 -3.05 -33.31 -13.33
C ALA A 367 -4.26 -32.65 -12.68
N GLU A 368 -4.27 -32.58 -11.36
CA GLU A 368 -5.29 -31.81 -10.66
C GLU A 368 -4.97 -30.32 -10.66
N ARG A 369 -5.99 -29.47 -10.80
CA ARG A 369 -5.91 -28.00 -10.77
C ARG A 369 -7.13 -27.40 -10.13
N ILE A 370 -6.94 -26.23 -9.48
CA ILE A 370 -8.04 -25.37 -9.05
C ILE A 370 -8.21 -24.30 -10.13
N LEU A 371 -9.37 -24.26 -10.76
CA LEU A 371 -9.71 -23.26 -11.79
C LEU A 371 -10.77 -22.30 -11.26
N SER A 372 -10.41 -21.05 -11.02
CA SER A 372 -11.35 -20.00 -10.63
C SER A 372 -12.16 -19.51 -11.83
N VAL A 373 -13.28 -18.85 -11.58
CA VAL A 373 -14.09 -18.20 -12.61
C VAL A 373 -13.24 -17.25 -13.46
N ARG A 374 -12.27 -16.58 -12.86
CA ARG A 374 -11.34 -15.68 -13.55
C ARG A 374 -10.43 -16.43 -14.52
N ASN A 375 -9.86 -17.56 -14.11
CA ASN A 375 -8.97 -18.36 -14.95
C ASN A 375 -9.66 -18.86 -16.22
N VAL A 376 -10.97 -19.19 -16.12
CA VAL A 376 -11.76 -19.75 -17.23
C VAL A 376 -12.60 -18.71 -17.97
N SER A 377 -12.41 -17.43 -17.71
CA SER A 377 -13.18 -16.34 -18.34
C SER A 377 -12.78 -16.11 -19.81
N THR A 378 -11.51 -16.31 -20.13
CA THR A 378 -10.96 -16.17 -21.48
C THR A 378 -9.94 -17.28 -21.77
N VAL A 379 -9.73 -17.58 -23.06
CA VAL A 379 -8.69 -18.53 -23.51
C VAL A 379 -7.28 -18.08 -23.07
N ALA A 380 -7.01 -16.78 -23.11
CA ALA A 380 -5.73 -16.24 -22.68
C ALA A 380 -5.51 -16.44 -21.17
N SER A 381 -6.52 -16.20 -20.35
CA SER A 381 -6.46 -16.44 -18.89
C SER A 381 -6.27 -17.93 -18.57
N LEU A 382 -7.00 -18.81 -19.27
CA LEU A 382 -6.88 -20.25 -19.06
C LEU A 382 -5.47 -20.75 -19.44
N ASN A 383 -4.97 -20.42 -20.62
CA ASN A 383 -3.62 -20.84 -21.05
C ASN A 383 -2.52 -20.26 -20.16
N ALA A 384 -2.67 -19.04 -19.67
CA ALA A 384 -1.73 -18.43 -18.71
C ALA A 384 -1.70 -19.20 -17.37
N GLU A 385 -2.87 -19.62 -16.88
CA GLU A 385 -2.99 -20.38 -15.62
C GLU A 385 -2.40 -21.79 -15.77
N LEU A 386 -2.69 -22.46 -16.88
CA LEU A 386 -2.24 -23.83 -17.11
C LEU A 386 -0.71 -23.90 -17.30
N GLY A 387 -0.09 -22.91 -17.93
CA GLY A 387 1.37 -22.74 -18.05
C GLY A 387 2.14 -23.98 -18.51
N SER A 388 1.54 -24.88 -19.33
CA SER A 388 2.07 -26.20 -19.66
C SER A 388 1.90 -26.49 -21.13
N PHE A 389 2.88 -27.17 -21.73
CA PHE A 389 2.81 -27.67 -23.11
C PHE A 389 1.84 -28.84 -23.26
N ASP A 390 1.47 -29.54 -22.19
CA ASP A 390 0.55 -30.69 -22.24
C ASP A 390 -0.92 -30.27 -22.15
N PHE A 391 -1.20 -29.02 -21.70
CA PHE A 391 -2.54 -28.51 -21.48
C PHE A 391 -2.70 -27.20 -22.22
N VAL A 392 -2.91 -27.26 -23.54
CA VAL A 392 -3.05 -26.06 -24.38
C VAL A 392 -4.44 -25.98 -24.95
N TRP A 393 -5.09 -24.81 -24.78
CA TRP A 393 -6.34 -24.50 -25.46
C TRP A 393 -6.03 -23.76 -26.76
N HIS A 394 -6.35 -24.35 -27.90
CA HIS A 394 -5.96 -23.88 -29.25
C HIS A 394 -6.93 -22.90 -29.88
N ALA A 395 -8.23 -22.99 -29.52
CA ALA A 395 -9.22 -22.10 -30.10
C ALA A 395 -8.93 -20.64 -29.73
N THR A 396 -8.93 -19.74 -30.72
CA THR A 396 -8.67 -18.32 -30.55
C THR A 396 -9.87 -17.54 -30.03
N SER A 397 -11.07 -18.14 -30.12
CA SER A 397 -12.33 -17.55 -29.65
C SER A 397 -12.67 -18.06 -28.25
N ASP A 398 -13.14 -17.18 -27.36
CA ASP A 398 -13.63 -17.56 -26.03
C ASP A 398 -14.99 -18.27 -26.05
N LYS A 399 -15.69 -18.27 -27.19
CA LYS A 399 -17.05 -18.86 -27.30
C LYS A 399 -17.06 -20.36 -26.97
N PRO A 400 -16.21 -21.22 -27.56
CA PRO A 400 -16.17 -22.65 -27.20
C PRO A 400 -15.83 -22.86 -25.71
N LEU A 401 -14.90 -22.09 -25.16
CA LEU A 401 -14.54 -22.17 -23.73
C LEU A 401 -15.72 -21.87 -22.84
N ARG A 402 -16.45 -20.77 -23.07
CA ARG A 402 -17.63 -20.42 -22.27
C ARG A 402 -18.74 -21.46 -22.36
N GLN A 403 -18.96 -22.05 -23.54
CA GLN A 403 -19.95 -23.12 -23.73
C GLN A 403 -19.52 -24.39 -22.99
N TYR A 404 -18.25 -24.77 -23.07
CA TYR A 404 -17.70 -25.91 -22.34
C TYR A 404 -17.81 -25.74 -20.83
N MET A 405 -17.43 -24.56 -20.31
CA MET A 405 -17.57 -24.25 -18.86
C MET A 405 -19.03 -24.24 -18.40
N SER A 406 -19.98 -23.86 -19.28
CA SER A 406 -21.40 -23.94 -18.97
C SER A 406 -21.88 -25.41 -18.91
N GLN A 407 -21.39 -26.28 -19.79
CA GLN A 407 -21.66 -27.71 -19.76
C GLN A 407 -21.09 -28.35 -18.48
N LEU A 408 -19.84 -28.07 -18.14
CA LEU A 408 -19.21 -28.57 -16.90
C LEU A 408 -19.98 -28.14 -15.65
N ARG A 409 -20.52 -26.91 -15.62
CA ARG A 409 -21.42 -26.45 -14.53
C ARG A 409 -22.72 -27.27 -14.45
N ALA A 410 -23.31 -27.59 -15.59
CA ALA A 410 -24.49 -28.44 -15.62
C ALA A 410 -24.18 -29.83 -15.07
N GLU A 411 -23.07 -30.44 -15.51
CA GLU A 411 -22.59 -31.74 -15.03
C GLU A 411 -22.32 -31.74 -13.51
N LEU A 412 -21.72 -30.65 -12.97
CA LEU A 412 -21.53 -30.48 -11.52
C LEU A 412 -22.84 -30.57 -10.74
N ASN A 413 -23.89 -29.86 -11.25
CA ASN A 413 -25.19 -29.85 -10.61
C ASN A 413 -25.93 -31.21 -10.74
N GLU A 414 -25.85 -31.85 -11.91
CA GLU A 414 -26.50 -33.11 -12.16
C GLU A 414 -25.89 -34.29 -11.38
N ARG A 415 -24.55 -34.30 -11.25
CA ARG A 415 -23.81 -35.33 -10.50
C ARG A 415 -23.89 -35.14 -9.00
N GLY A 416 -24.36 -33.97 -8.51
CA GLY A 416 -24.40 -33.64 -7.08
C GLY A 416 -23.01 -33.65 -6.46
N LEU A 417 -22.00 -33.11 -7.15
CA LEU A 417 -20.62 -33.12 -6.67
C LEU A 417 -20.48 -32.29 -5.39
N PRO A 418 -19.54 -32.64 -4.50
CA PRO A 418 -19.38 -31.96 -3.22
C PRO A 418 -19.03 -30.49 -3.42
N VAL A 419 -19.56 -29.66 -2.52
CA VAL A 419 -19.20 -28.23 -2.40
C VAL A 419 -18.34 -28.07 -1.17
N ARG A 420 -17.16 -27.48 -1.30
CA ARG A 420 -16.23 -27.23 -0.21
C ARG A 420 -15.78 -25.76 -0.19
N PRO A 421 -15.48 -25.22 0.98
CA PRO A 421 -14.84 -23.91 1.09
C PRO A 421 -13.39 -23.97 0.61
N TYR A 422 -12.89 -22.81 0.14
CA TYR A 422 -11.47 -22.64 -0.13
C TYR A 422 -11.00 -21.23 0.24
N VAL A 423 -9.70 -21.12 0.53
CA VAL A 423 -9.06 -19.90 0.98
C VAL A 423 -7.72 -19.71 0.28
N SER A 424 -7.32 -18.44 0.09
CA SER A 424 -6.00 -18.06 -0.40
C SER A 424 -5.00 -17.71 0.71
N LYS A 425 -5.42 -17.82 1.98
CA LYS A 425 -4.62 -17.48 3.16
C LYS A 425 -4.30 -18.73 3.97
N VAL A 426 -3.06 -18.88 4.35
CA VAL A 426 -2.62 -19.95 5.28
C VAL A 426 -2.75 -19.51 6.73
N GLY A 427 -2.90 -20.47 7.63
CA GLY A 427 -3.01 -20.27 9.07
C GLY A 427 -4.36 -20.70 9.64
N ARG A 428 -4.76 -20.14 10.79
CA ARG A 428 -5.99 -20.49 11.51
C ARG A 428 -7.23 -19.88 10.86
N HIS A 429 -8.24 -20.70 10.64
CA HIS A 429 -9.54 -20.32 10.12
C HIS A 429 -10.66 -20.77 11.05
N LYS A 430 -11.64 -19.89 11.33
CA LYS A 430 -12.81 -20.21 12.15
C LYS A 430 -13.83 -20.98 11.33
N ARG A 431 -14.36 -22.05 11.92
CA ARG A 431 -15.45 -22.85 11.35
C ARG A 431 -16.57 -23.05 12.38
N PRO A 432 -17.80 -23.28 11.96
CA PRO A 432 -18.88 -23.64 12.88
C PRO A 432 -18.60 -24.94 13.67
N SER A 433 -17.82 -25.86 13.08
CA SER A 433 -17.42 -27.15 13.67
C SER A 433 -16.19 -27.08 14.58
N GLY A 434 -15.58 -25.92 14.75
CA GLY A 434 -14.30 -25.73 15.42
C GLY A 434 -13.26 -25.11 14.49
N ASP A 435 -12.24 -24.46 15.04
CA ASP A 435 -11.20 -23.83 14.26
C ASP A 435 -10.32 -24.89 13.57
N VAL A 436 -9.84 -24.57 12.36
CA VAL A 436 -8.90 -25.43 11.63
C VAL A 436 -7.68 -24.64 11.23
N TRP A 437 -6.57 -25.35 11.06
CA TRP A 437 -5.34 -24.80 10.50
C TRP A 437 -5.21 -25.22 9.05
N VAL A 438 -5.09 -24.25 8.15
CA VAL A 438 -4.90 -24.47 6.71
C VAL A 438 -3.43 -24.22 6.36
N GLY A 439 -2.72 -25.27 5.99
CA GLY A 439 -1.37 -25.20 5.41
C GLY A 439 -1.43 -25.25 3.89
N THR A 440 -0.28 -25.26 3.26
CA THR A 440 -0.21 -25.39 1.78
C THR A 440 -0.39 -26.82 1.30
N ASP A 441 -0.14 -27.80 2.13
CA ASP A 441 -0.16 -29.23 1.83
C ASP A 441 -0.99 -30.07 2.80
N VAL A 442 -1.45 -29.49 3.92
CA VAL A 442 -2.24 -30.18 4.94
C VAL A 442 -3.19 -29.24 5.63
N THR A 443 -4.38 -29.74 5.94
CA THR A 443 -5.33 -29.11 6.86
C THR A 443 -5.47 -29.98 8.10
N PHE A 444 -5.43 -29.37 9.29
CA PHE A 444 -5.57 -30.09 10.56
C PHE A 444 -6.41 -29.31 11.58
N ASP A 445 -6.98 -30.00 12.54
CA ASP A 445 -7.71 -29.47 13.69
C ASP A 445 -6.97 -29.76 15.00
N GLU A 446 -7.65 -29.62 16.14
CA GLU A 446 -7.11 -29.95 17.46
C GLU A 446 -6.76 -31.44 17.63
N ASN A 447 -7.30 -32.33 16.80
CA ASN A 447 -7.05 -33.79 16.83
C ASN A 447 -5.91 -34.22 15.88
N GLY A 448 -5.40 -33.30 15.06
CA GLY A 448 -4.32 -33.55 14.11
C GLY A 448 -4.75 -33.46 12.65
N PRO A 449 -3.97 -34.02 11.72
CA PRO A 449 -4.28 -34.01 10.29
C PRO A 449 -5.65 -34.63 9.99
N ILE A 450 -6.48 -33.90 9.28
CA ILE A 450 -7.82 -34.36 8.90
C ILE A 450 -7.68 -35.35 7.75
N PRO A 451 -8.16 -36.63 7.89
CA PRO A 451 -8.08 -37.63 6.84
C PRO A 451 -8.82 -37.22 5.57
N ASP A 452 -8.22 -37.45 4.42
CA ASP A 452 -8.67 -36.93 3.15
C ASP A 452 -9.41 -37.98 2.31
N GLU A 453 -10.38 -38.71 2.86
CA GLU A 453 -11.24 -39.60 2.07
C GLU A 453 -12.20 -38.84 1.14
N ALA A 454 -12.51 -37.60 1.43
CA ALA A 454 -13.43 -36.70 0.70
C ALA A 454 -12.82 -35.33 0.32
N GLY A 455 -11.52 -35.18 0.42
CA GLY A 455 -10.80 -33.91 0.29
C GLY A 455 -10.81 -33.09 1.61
N PRO A 456 -9.83 -32.15 1.78
CA PRO A 456 -9.73 -31.34 2.99
C PRO A 456 -11.01 -30.54 3.23
N PRO A 457 -11.38 -30.26 4.48
CA PRO A 457 -12.58 -29.49 4.82
C PRO A 457 -12.52 -28.05 4.30
N ILE A 458 -11.29 -27.51 4.12
CA ILE A 458 -11.00 -26.25 3.44
C ILE A 458 -9.81 -26.46 2.51
N PHE A 459 -9.98 -26.06 1.24
CA PHE A 459 -8.87 -26.10 0.28
C PHE A 459 -8.05 -24.84 0.34
N PHE A 460 -6.74 -24.96 0.19
CA PHE A 460 -5.84 -23.86 -0.07
C PHE A 460 -5.64 -23.70 -1.59
N ASP A 461 -5.81 -22.46 -2.09
CA ASP A 461 -5.56 -22.13 -3.50
C ASP A 461 -4.19 -21.47 -3.67
N PRO A 462 -3.17 -22.20 -4.10
CA PRO A 462 -1.83 -21.62 -4.31
C PRO A 462 -1.77 -20.71 -5.54
N GLY A 463 -2.67 -20.85 -6.52
CA GLY A 463 -2.65 -20.07 -7.77
C GLY A 463 -3.02 -18.59 -7.58
N HIS A 464 -3.78 -18.28 -6.54
CA HIS A 464 -4.20 -16.92 -6.21
C HIS A 464 -3.60 -16.40 -4.91
N SER A 465 -2.65 -17.11 -4.33
CA SER A 465 -2.04 -16.80 -3.04
C SER A 465 -0.60 -16.31 -3.22
N VAL A 466 -0.24 -15.28 -2.45
CA VAL A 466 1.14 -14.87 -2.20
C VAL A 466 1.63 -15.38 -0.84
N ALA A 467 0.85 -16.28 -0.22
CA ALA A 467 1.22 -16.91 1.03
C ALA A 467 2.53 -17.71 0.89
N PRO A 468 3.33 -17.79 1.95
CA PRO A 468 4.51 -18.61 1.95
C PRO A 468 4.15 -20.10 1.83
N LEU A 469 5.01 -20.90 1.24
CA LEU A 469 4.88 -22.35 1.24
C LEU A 469 5.22 -22.89 2.63
N LEU A 470 4.24 -23.53 3.26
CA LEU A 470 4.35 -24.09 4.59
C LEU A 470 4.25 -25.62 4.53
N SER A 471 4.96 -26.30 5.40
CA SER A 471 4.89 -27.75 5.57
C SER A 471 4.77 -28.10 7.06
N TYR A 472 3.84 -28.97 7.35
CA TYR A 472 3.55 -29.43 8.70
C TYR A 472 3.68 -30.96 8.78
N PRO A 473 4.91 -31.49 8.84
CA PRO A 473 5.11 -32.94 8.99
C PRO A 473 4.67 -33.38 10.39
N PHE A 474 3.94 -34.49 10.45
CA PHE A 474 3.50 -35.11 11.70
C PHE A 474 4.22 -36.47 11.85
N ASP A 475 5.36 -36.45 12.56
CA ASP A 475 6.06 -37.64 13.01
C ASP A 475 6.39 -37.53 14.50
N PRO A 476 5.73 -38.31 15.39
CA PRO A 476 5.86 -38.15 16.84
C PRO A 476 7.27 -38.33 17.36
N GLU A 477 8.07 -39.23 16.78
CA GLU A 477 9.40 -39.50 17.25
C GLU A 477 10.36 -38.35 16.93
N THR A 478 10.36 -37.89 15.67
CA THR A 478 11.18 -36.76 15.22
C THR A 478 10.76 -35.48 15.96
N PHE A 479 9.46 -35.25 16.14
CA PHE A 479 8.92 -34.13 16.93
C PHE A 479 9.47 -34.13 18.34
N GLN A 480 9.34 -35.24 19.08
CA GLN A 480 9.78 -35.35 20.50
C GLN A 480 11.27 -35.09 20.64
N ARG A 481 12.10 -35.64 19.75
CA ARG A 481 13.53 -35.40 19.70
C ARG A 481 13.85 -33.94 19.41
N THR A 482 13.24 -33.38 18.36
CA THR A 482 13.49 -31.99 17.97
C THR A 482 13.04 -30.99 19.05
N LEU A 483 11.89 -31.21 19.67
CA LEU A 483 11.38 -30.37 20.75
C LEU A 483 12.30 -30.44 21.99
N HIS A 484 12.86 -31.61 22.30
CA HIS A 484 13.81 -31.77 23.42
C HIS A 484 15.07 -30.92 23.20
N GLU A 485 15.70 -31.08 22.05
CA GLU A 485 16.93 -30.33 21.69
C GLU A 485 16.67 -28.82 21.59
N LEU A 486 15.55 -28.42 20.96
CA LEU A 486 15.17 -27.03 20.90
C LEU A 486 15.01 -26.43 22.31
N ASN A 487 14.31 -27.10 23.20
CA ASN A 487 14.09 -26.62 24.57
C ASN A 487 15.41 -26.46 25.38
N LEU A 488 16.39 -27.32 25.16
CA LEU A 488 17.69 -27.21 25.81
C LEU A 488 18.50 -26.00 25.39
N HIS A 489 18.39 -25.61 24.13
CA HIS A 489 19.28 -24.63 23.50
C HIS A 489 18.64 -23.27 23.21
N ILE A 490 17.30 -23.16 23.07
CA ILE A 490 16.63 -21.93 22.64
C ILE A 490 16.89 -20.74 23.56
N SER A 491 16.88 -20.96 24.88
CA SER A 491 17.12 -19.92 25.87
C SER A 491 18.53 -19.35 25.87
N SER A 492 19.49 -20.09 25.30
CA SER A 492 20.91 -19.72 25.27
C SER A 492 21.33 -19.19 23.90
N MET A 493 20.43 -19.18 22.89
CA MET A 493 20.74 -18.74 21.53
C MET A 493 20.99 -17.24 21.43
N ASN A 494 20.38 -16.45 22.29
CA ASN A 494 20.57 -15.00 22.40
C ASN A 494 20.17 -14.55 23.81
N ALA A 495 20.25 -13.24 24.08
CA ALA A 495 19.84 -12.66 25.36
C ALA A 495 18.34 -12.93 25.66
N PRO A 496 17.96 -13.16 26.95
CA PRO A 496 16.58 -13.43 27.32
C PRO A 496 15.58 -12.37 26.83
N GLU A 497 15.97 -11.10 26.85
CA GLU A 497 15.17 -9.96 26.38
C GLU A 497 15.00 -9.92 24.84
N VAL A 498 15.66 -10.81 24.11
CA VAL A 498 15.49 -11.02 22.66
C VAL A 498 14.63 -12.26 22.41
N ILE A 499 15.04 -13.40 22.98
CA ILE A 499 14.43 -14.70 22.67
C ILE A 499 12.99 -14.79 23.20
N TRP A 500 12.76 -14.44 24.46
CA TRP A 500 11.46 -14.67 25.07
C TRP A 500 10.35 -13.74 24.53
N PRO A 501 10.59 -12.43 24.28
CA PRO A 501 9.60 -11.63 23.58
C PRO A 501 9.28 -12.16 22.19
N ILE A 502 10.26 -12.66 21.42
CA ILE A 502 10.02 -13.27 20.12
C ILE A 502 9.18 -14.54 20.27
N MET A 503 9.55 -15.46 21.15
CA MET A 503 8.82 -16.72 21.36
C MET A 503 7.38 -16.50 21.82
N GLY A 504 7.16 -15.58 22.76
CA GLY A 504 5.81 -15.22 23.21
C GLY A 504 5.00 -14.58 22.09
N TRP A 505 5.61 -13.70 21.29
CA TRP A 505 4.95 -13.08 20.17
C TRP A 505 4.59 -14.10 19.06
N LEU A 506 5.51 -15.03 18.74
CA LEU A 506 5.26 -16.10 17.76
C LEU A 506 4.12 -17.02 18.21
N THR A 507 4.08 -17.40 19.49
CA THR A 507 2.97 -18.18 20.03
C THR A 507 1.66 -17.40 19.98
N ALA A 508 1.68 -16.11 20.33
CA ALA A 508 0.50 -15.25 20.26
C ALA A 508 -0.01 -15.05 18.83
N CYS A 509 0.85 -15.17 17.79
CA CYS A 509 0.42 -15.10 16.38
C CYS A 509 -0.69 -16.10 16.06
N HIS A 510 -0.67 -17.31 16.63
CA HIS A 510 -1.70 -18.33 16.43
C HIS A 510 -3.11 -17.88 16.84
N TYR A 511 -3.21 -16.81 17.62
CA TYR A 511 -4.46 -16.26 18.17
C TYR A 511 -4.86 -14.92 17.54
N LYS A 512 -4.09 -14.40 16.59
CA LYS A 512 -4.34 -13.08 16.00
C LYS A 512 -5.78 -12.89 15.50
N THR A 513 -6.36 -13.92 14.90
CA THR A 513 -7.75 -13.87 14.39
C THR A 513 -8.81 -13.74 15.49
N ALA A 514 -8.46 -14.02 16.73
CA ALA A 514 -9.32 -13.85 17.90
C ALA A 514 -9.09 -12.52 18.64
N LEU A 515 -8.06 -11.77 18.26
CA LEU A 515 -7.66 -10.53 18.92
C LEU A 515 -8.06 -9.33 18.07
N GLN A 516 -8.63 -8.30 18.70
CA GLN A 516 -8.98 -7.05 18.03
C GLN A 516 -7.75 -6.25 17.61
N ARG A 517 -6.70 -6.28 18.44
CA ARG A 517 -5.42 -5.62 18.20
C ARG A 517 -4.30 -6.60 18.33
N PHE A 518 -3.26 -6.45 17.52
CA PHE A 518 -2.12 -7.34 17.57
C PHE A 518 -0.80 -6.57 17.38
N PRO A 519 0.18 -6.69 18.31
CA PRO A 519 1.41 -5.91 18.25
C PRO A 519 2.27 -6.29 17.05
N ILE A 520 2.90 -5.28 16.46
CA ILE A 520 3.98 -5.46 15.50
C ILE A 520 5.24 -5.83 16.28
N LEU A 521 5.97 -6.83 15.82
CA LEU A 521 7.29 -7.14 16.37
C LEU A 521 8.36 -6.34 15.63
N HIS A 522 9.00 -5.42 16.32
CA HIS A 522 10.07 -4.62 15.76
C HIS A 522 11.44 -5.11 16.23
N VAL A 523 12.24 -5.63 15.30
CA VAL A 523 13.58 -6.15 15.53
C VAL A 523 14.58 -5.19 14.89
N PHE A 524 15.24 -4.36 15.70
CA PHE A 524 16.26 -3.46 15.19
C PHE A 524 17.63 -3.76 15.77
N ALA A 525 18.64 -3.78 14.94
CA ALA A 525 20.00 -4.06 15.37
C ALA A 525 21.02 -3.69 14.28
N GLN A 526 22.24 -3.45 14.69
CA GLN A 526 23.35 -3.21 13.78
C GLN A 526 23.60 -4.41 12.85
N ALA A 527 24.25 -4.15 11.70
CA ALA A 527 24.71 -5.20 10.81
C ALA A 527 25.60 -6.21 11.54
N GLY A 528 25.42 -7.49 11.25
CA GLY A 528 26.16 -8.58 11.88
C GLY A 528 25.68 -8.98 13.28
N SER A 529 24.51 -8.53 13.75
CA SER A 529 23.86 -8.97 14.99
C SER A 529 23.15 -10.32 14.88
N GLY A 530 23.17 -11.00 13.73
CA GLY A 530 22.51 -12.28 13.50
C GLY A 530 21.00 -12.24 13.30
N LYS A 531 20.38 -11.03 13.25
CA LYS A 531 18.92 -10.88 13.17
C LYS A 531 18.29 -11.66 12.02
N THR A 532 18.80 -11.52 10.79
CA THR A 532 18.23 -12.22 9.62
C THR A 532 18.42 -13.73 9.73
N ALA A 533 19.58 -14.19 10.19
CA ALA A 533 19.86 -15.62 10.39
C ALA A 533 18.94 -16.27 11.45
N MET A 534 18.64 -15.58 12.56
CA MET A 534 17.67 -16.10 13.55
C MET A 534 16.29 -16.31 12.91
N TRP A 535 15.83 -15.40 12.02
CA TRP A 535 14.56 -15.57 11.34
C TRP A 535 14.60 -16.69 10.31
N THR A 536 15.58 -16.69 9.40
CA THR A 536 15.63 -17.65 8.29
C THR A 536 15.97 -19.07 8.75
N ASP A 537 16.91 -19.21 9.68
CA ASP A 537 17.46 -20.51 10.05
C ASP A 537 16.74 -21.15 11.25
N VAL A 538 15.99 -20.36 12.03
CA VAL A 538 15.30 -20.85 13.23
C VAL A 538 13.81 -20.57 13.20
N PHE A 539 13.38 -19.32 13.40
CA PHE A 539 11.98 -19.02 13.71
C PHE A 539 11.00 -19.32 12.56
N LEU A 540 11.34 -18.99 11.32
CA LEU A 540 10.47 -19.32 10.19
C LEU A 540 10.39 -20.83 9.95
N ARG A 541 11.47 -21.56 10.17
CA ARG A 541 11.46 -23.03 10.10
C ARG A 541 10.60 -23.66 11.21
N MET A 542 10.62 -23.09 12.43
CA MET A 542 9.73 -23.50 13.52
C MET A 542 8.25 -23.25 13.21
N LEU A 543 7.95 -22.35 12.30
CA LEU A 543 6.59 -22.05 11.82
C LEU A 543 6.19 -22.85 10.57
N GLY A 544 7.05 -23.76 10.11
CA GLY A 544 6.77 -24.63 8.97
C GLY A 544 7.12 -24.06 7.60
N TYR A 545 7.85 -22.97 7.51
CA TYR A 545 8.31 -22.45 6.21
C TYR A 545 9.20 -23.45 5.50
N ARG A 546 8.82 -23.86 4.27
CA ARG A 546 9.68 -24.73 3.39
C ARG A 546 10.89 -23.98 2.89
N GLU A 547 10.68 -22.72 2.52
CA GLU A 547 11.69 -21.81 2.01
C GLU A 547 11.69 -20.55 2.89
N PRO A 548 12.43 -20.54 4.01
CA PRO A 548 12.40 -19.44 4.97
C PRO A 548 12.71 -18.06 4.37
N LEU A 549 13.61 -17.99 3.36
CA LEU A 549 13.90 -16.73 2.67
C LEU A 549 12.66 -16.12 1.99
N ASN A 550 11.69 -16.93 1.57
CA ASN A 550 10.44 -16.43 1.01
C ASN A 550 9.53 -15.77 2.06
N GLY A 551 9.75 -16.03 3.35
CA GLY A 551 9.09 -15.33 4.45
C GLY A 551 9.68 -13.97 4.77
N VAL A 552 10.88 -13.67 4.27
CA VAL A 552 11.58 -12.40 4.47
C VAL A 552 11.45 -11.55 3.20
N ARG A 553 10.96 -10.33 3.35
CA ARG A 553 10.72 -9.39 2.23
C ARG A 553 11.56 -8.13 2.44
N GLY A 554 12.40 -7.79 1.47
CA GLY A 554 13.16 -6.54 1.48
C GLY A 554 12.24 -5.32 1.31
N GLN A 555 12.58 -4.21 1.96
CA GLN A 555 11.79 -2.99 1.96
C GLN A 555 11.97 -2.08 0.72
N PRO A 556 13.11 -2.05 0.01
CA PRO A 556 13.32 -1.08 -1.08
C PRO A 556 12.24 -1.06 -2.17
N ASP A 557 11.58 -2.21 -2.39
CA ASP A 557 10.51 -2.37 -3.39
C ASP A 557 9.09 -2.38 -2.78
N LEU A 558 8.96 -2.05 -1.49
CA LEU A 558 7.70 -2.14 -0.78
C LEU A 558 6.86 -0.87 -1.01
N ASN A 559 6.02 -0.90 -2.03
CA ASN A 559 4.97 0.08 -2.19
C ASN A 559 3.70 -0.33 -1.40
N ASN A 560 2.77 0.61 -1.24
CA ASN A 560 1.53 0.40 -0.50
C ASN A 560 0.71 -0.79 -1.01
N PHE A 561 0.69 -1.02 -2.32
CA PHE A 561 -0.04 -2.14 -2.91
C PHE A 561 0.59 -3.50 -2.55
N ARG A 562 1.90 -3.61 -2.73
CA ARG A 562 2.64 -4.84 -2.40
C ARG A 562 2.57 -5.15 -0.91
N PHE A 563 2.64 -4.11 -0.06
CA PHE A 563 2.46 -4.26 1.38
C PHE A 563 1.07 -4.83 1.71
N ASN A 564 -0.01 -4.25 1.18
CA ASN A 564 -1.37 -4.72 1.43
C ASN A 564 -1.57 -6.18 1.02
N ILE A 565 -1.03 -6.59 -0.13
CA ILE A 565 -1.09 -7.99 -0.59
C ILE A 565 -0.37 -8.90 0.41
N LEU A 566 0.87 -8.59 0.78
CA LEU A 566 1.68 -9.41 1.68
C LEU A 566 1.11 -9.44 3.11
N ALA A 567 0.65 -8.30 3.62
CA ALA A 567 0.01 -8.21 4.93
C ALA A 567 -1.35 -8.94 5.01
N SER A 568 -1.92 -9.28 3.85
CA SER A 568 -3.17 -10.06 3.73
C SER A 568 -2.94 -11.52 3.33
N ALA A 569 -1.69 -11.98 3.21
CA ALA A 569 -1.35 -13.30 2.67
C ALA A 569 -1.60 -14.47 3.65
N THR A 570 -1.61 -14.19 4.95
CA THR A 570 -1.78 -15.19 6.00
C THR A 570 -2.82 -14.73 7.02
N THR A 571 -3.31 -15.62 7.86
CA THR A 571 -4.17 -15.27 9.00
C THR A 571 -3.39 -15.14 10.30
N THR A 572 -2.46 -16.05 10.56
CA THR A 572 -1.76 -16.20 11.83
C THR A 572 -0.25 -16.48 11.66
N VAL A 573 0.22 -16.65 10.44
CA VAL A 573 1.64 -16.89 10.16
C VAL A 573 2.32 -15.56 9.86
N PRO A 574 3.42 -15.21 10.57
CA PRO A 574 4.05 -13.89 10.41
C PRO A 574 4.79 -13.71 9.09
N ILE A 575 4.74 -12.48 8.56
CA ILE A 575 5.57 -12.01 7.45
C ILE A 575 6.66 -11.09 8.00
N VAL A 576 7.91 -11.33 7.61
CA VAL A 576 9.06 -10.53 8.02
C VAL A 576 9.41 -9.53 6.92
N PHE A 577 9.32 -8.24 7.23
CA PHE A 577 9.82 -7.16 6.37
C PHE A 577 11.21 -6.76 6.86
N ASP A 578 12.23 -7.06 6.07
CA ASP A 578 13.63 -6.76 6.37
C ASP A 578 14.04 -5.41 5.75
N GLU A 579 15.19 -4.91 6.17
CA GLU A 579 15.76 -3.64 5.71
C GLU A 579 14.91 -2.40 6.03
N TYR A 580 14.16 -2.43 7.14
CA TYR A 580 13.46 -1.23 7.59
C TYR A 580 14.42 -0.08 7.84
N ARG A 581 14.14 1.08 7.22
CA ARG A 581 14.86 2.33 7.41
C ARG A 581 13.89 3.47 7.63
N ALA A 582 13.97 4.09 8.79
CA ALA A 582 13.09 5.19 9.16
C ALA A 582 13.19 6.40 8.19
N SER A 583 14.36 6.62 7.58
CA SER A 583 14.62 7.72 6.64
C SER A 583 13.96 7.54 5.26
N THR A 584 13.70 6.31 4.84
CA THR A 584 13.14 5.99 3.51
C THR A 584 11.68 5.54 3.56
N THR A 585 11.15 5.25 4.75
CA THR A 585 9.76 4.80 4.91
C THR A 585 8.81 5.98 4.75
N ASN A 586 7.90 5.89 3.77
CA ASN A 586 6.96 6.96 3.52
C ASN A 586 5.83 7.00 4.57
N PRO A 587 5.20 8.16 4.83
CA PRO A 587 4.11 8.30 5.80
C PRO A 587 2.89 7.40 5.52
N ALA A 588 2.60 7.11 4.25
CA ALA A 588 1.48 6.26 3.87
C ALA A 588 1.73 4.80 4.28
N LEU A 589 2.96 4.28 4.13
CA LEU A 589 3.32 2.94 4.62
C LEU A 589 3.24 2.86 6.15
N LEU A 590 3.65 3.91 6.87
CA LEU A 590 3.49 3.97 8.33
C LEU A 590 2.02 3.96 8.75
N ALA A 591 1.14 4.64 7.98
CA ALA A 591 -0.30 4.61 8.23
C ALA A 591 -0.89 3.19 8.02
N LEU A 592 -0.47 2.49 6.97
CA LEU A 592 -0.86 1.10 6.71
C LEU A 592 -0.38 0.16 7.84
N LEU A 593 0.86 0.29 8.29
CA LEU A 593 1.40 -0.47 9.42
C LEU A 593 0.58 -0.24 10.70
N ARG A 594 0.21 1.01 11.00
CA ARG A 594 -0.70 1.30 12.11
C ARG A 594 -2.07 0.63 11.93
N GLY A 595 -2.58 0.64 10.70
CA GLY A 595 -3.82 -0.06 10.35
C GLY A 595 -3.78 -1.56 10.61
N THR A 596 -2.64 -2.23 10.37
CA THR A 596 -2.50 -3.67 10.64
C THR A 596 -2.59 -4.00 12.12
N TYR A 597 -2.13 -3.11 13.00
CA TYR A 597 -2.25 -3.28 14.44
C TYR A 597 -3.72 -3.26 14.90
N ASP A 598 -4.51 -2.32 14.39
CA ASP A 598 -5.92 -2.15 14.74
C ASP A 598 -6.85 -3.10 13.95
N GLY A 599 -6.33 -3.92 13.03
CA GLY A 599 -7.10 -4.82 12.15
C GLY A 599 -7.97 -4.08 11.14
N ASN A 600 -7.62 -2.84 10.79
CA ASN A 600 -8.39 -2.01 9.87
C ASN A 600 -8.31 -2.56 8.44
N THR A 601 -9.47 -2.63 7.80
CA THR A 601 -9.57 -2.94 6.37
C THR A 601 -9.06 -1.76 5.55
N ASN A 602 -8.16 -2.02 4.63
CA ASN A 602 -7.70 -1.05 3.65
C ASN A 602 -8.54 -1.18 2.38
N ILE A 603 -9.14 -0.08 1.95
CA ILE A 603 -10.01 -0.07 0.78
C ILE A 603 -9.28 0.61 -0.38
N ARG A 604 -9.30 -0.03 -1.54
CA ARG A 604 -8.75 0.53 -2.77
C ARG A 604 -9.80 0.47 -3.89
N GLY A 605 -9.99 1.58 -4.59
CA GLY A 605 -10.88 1.63 -5.76
C GLY A 605 -10.35 0.75 -6.89
N LYS A 606 -11.24 0.03 -7.58
CA LYS A 606 -10.98 -0.65 -8.84
C LYS A 606 -11.33 0.28 -10.00
N ALA A 607 -10.69 0.08 -11.16
CA ALA A 607 -10.96 0.87 -12.37
C ALA A 607 -12.44 0.79 -12.85
N ASN A 608 -13.19 -0.24 -12.42
CA ASN A 608 -14.60 -0.46 -12.76
C ASN A 608 -15.59 0.04 -11.68
N LEU A 609 -15.23 1.07 -10.91
CA LEU A 609 -16.01 1.60 -9.77
C LEU A 609 -16.25 0.60 -8.61
N GLY A 610 -15.70 -0.60 -8.67
CA GLY A 610 -15.66 -1.52 -7.56
C GLY A 610 -14.59 -1.10 -6.56
N VAL A 611 -14.68 -1.63 -5.34
CA VAL A 611 -13.62 -1.50 -4.34
C VAL A 611 -12.88 -2.83 -4.20
N LYS A 612 -11.56 -2.78 -3.99
CA LYS A 612 -10.80 -3.91 -3.51
C LYS A 612 -10.49 -3.68 -2.04
N GLU A 613 -10.96 -4.58 -1.22
CA GLU A 613 -10.67 -4.56 0.21
C GLU A 613 -9.47 -5.45 0.50
N PHE A 614 -8.54 -4.93 1.30
CA PHE A 614 -7.42 -5.67 1.83
C PHE A 614 -7.61 -5.80 3.34
N HIS A 615 -7.62 -7.04 3.80
CA HIS A 615 -7.69 -7.35 5.23
C HIS A 615 -6.30 -7.76 5.70
N PRO A 616 -5.53 -6.87 6.34
CA PRO A 616 -4.17 -7.16 6.78
C PRO A 616 -4.17 -8.09 7.99
N THR A 617 -4.40 -9.36 7.73
CA THR A 617 -4.51 -10.42 8.74
C THR A 617 -3.17 -10.99 9.17
N SER A 618 -2.11 -10.88 8.36
CA SER A 618 -0.79 -11.40 8.72
C SER A 618 -0.20 -10.69 9.93
N PRO A 619 0.38 -11.40 10.92
CA PRO A 619 1.27 -10.79 11.89
C PRO A 619 2.49 -10.20 11.20
N ILE A 620 2.94 -9.02 11.64
CA ILE A 620 4.03 -8.29 10.99
C ILE A 620 5.27 -8.23 11.87
N VAL A 621 6.41 -8.60 11.27
CA VAL A 621 7.74 -8.35 11.82
C VAL A 621 8.40 -7.26 10.99
N LEU A 622 8.81 -6.18 11.63
CA LEU A 622 9.67 -5.15 11.04
C LEU A 622 11.09 -5.37 11.52
N GLN A 623 11.99 -5.65 10.59
CA GLN A 623 13.40 -5.88 10.87
C GLN A 623 14.25 -4.86 10.15
N GLY A 624 15.27 -4.30 10.81
CA GLY A 624 16.17 -3.33 10.18
C GLY A 624 17.32 -2.88 11.06
N GLU A 625 18.05 -1.89 10.58
CA GLU A 625 19.13 -1.26 11.34
C GLU A 625 18.63 -0.02 12.10
N ASP A 626 17.54 0.57 11.61
CA ASP A 626 16.92 1.74 12.22
C ASP A 626 15.83 1.35 13.20
N ARG A 627 15.74 2.11 14.26
CA ARG A 627 14.60 2.07 15.18
C ARG A 627 13.42 2.83 14.59
N VAL A 628 12.21 2.35 14.84
CA VAL A 628 11.00 3.14 14.57
C VAL A 628 11.04 4.43 15.40
N ASN A 629 10.91 5.56 14.74
CA ASN A 629 11.05 6.89 15.34
C ASN A 629 9.71 7.64 15.50
N GLU A 630 8.59 7.00 15.16
CA GLU A 630 7.25 7.55 15.33
C GLU A 630 6.61 7.01 16.63
N GLN A 631 6.20 7.89 17.53
CA GLN A 631 5.57 7.54 18.82
C GLN A 631 4.41 6.55 18.64
N ALA A 632 3.52 6.85 17.69
CA ALA A 632 2.35 6.02 17.42
C ALA A 632 2.69 4.59 16.97
N MET A 633 3.80 4.38 16.28
CA MET A 633 4.29 3.06 15.90
C MET A 633 4.99 2.37 17.06
N MET A 634 5.77 3.09 17.86
CA MET A 634 6.41 2.54 19.05
C MET A 634 5.40 1.97 20.03
N GLU A 635 4.29 2.69 20.28
CA GLU A 635 3.19 2.23 21.15
C GLU A 635 2.49 0.96 20.62
N ARG A 636 2.55 0.71 19.32
CA ARG A 636 1.96 -0.45 18.65
C ARG A 636 2.93 -1.62 18.45
N SER A 637 4.15 -1.48 18.92
CA SER A 637 5.21 -2.46 18.67
C SER A 637 5.74 -3.06 19.98
N VAL A 638 6.10 -4.32 19.92
CA VAL A 638 7.02 -4.94 20.88
C VAL A 638 8.40 -4.87 20.26
N ILE A 639 9.35 -4.32 21.00
CA ILE A 639 10.67 -3.97 20.46
C ILE A 639 11.71 -4.92 21.06
N VAL A 640 12.53 -5.53 20.19
CA VAL A 640 13.67 -6.34 20.57
C VAL A 640 14.93 -5.86 19.83
N SER A 641 16.07 -5.91 20.51
CA SER A 641 17.32 -5.41 19.97
C SER A 641 18.46 -6.41 20.21
N PRO A 642 18.65 -7.41 19.32
CA PRO A 642 19.80 -8.30 19.40
C PRO A 642 21.10 -7.53 19.20
N ARG A 643 22.10 -7.81 20.07
CA ARG A 643 23.40 -7.17 20.02
C ARG A 643 24.46 -8.12 19.48
N LYS A 644 25.40 -7.60 18.70
CA LYS A 644 26.52 -8.37 18.17
C LYS A 644 27.37 -9.00 19.30
N ALA A 645 27.49 -8.29 20.41
CA ALA A 645 28.24 -8.80 21.58
C ALA A 645 27.62 -10.05 22.19
N ASP A 646 26.30 -10.25 22.05
CA ASP A 646 25.61 -11.40 22.64
C ASP A 646 25.82 -12.70 21.83
N ILE A 647 26.27 -12.57 20.58
CA ILE A 647 26.51 -13.67 19.64
C ILE A 647 27.95 -13.69 19.08
N ALA A 648 28.91 -13.04 19.77
CA ALA A 648 30.30 -12.98 19.29
C ALA A 648 30.84 -14.39 18.95
N ASP A 649 31.62 -14.49 17.89
CA ASP A 649 32.16 -15.77 17.41
C ASP A 649 33.21 -16.38 18.37
N VAL A 650 33.85 -15.52 19.14
CA VAL A 650 34.95 -15.91 20.03
C VAL A 650 34.63 -15.52 21.47
N GLY A 651 34.57 -16.51 22.36
CA GLY A 651 34.42 -16.30 23.80
C GLY A 651 35.68 -15.75 24.45
N VAL A 652 35.60 -15.47 25.76
CA VAL A 652 36.66 -14.85 26.59
C VAL A 652 38.00 -15.58 26.52
N ASN A 653 38.04 -16.86 26.15
CA ASN A 653 39.27 -17.67 26.03
C ASN A 653 39.53 -18.15 24.60
N GLY A 654 39.03 -17.48 23.58
CA GLY A 654 39.21 -17.86 22.16
C GLY A 654 38.35 -19.03 21.71
N GLY A 655 37.39 -19.51 22.52
CA GLY A 655 36.41 -20.55 22.16
C GLY A 655 35.07 -19.95 21.68
N GLU A 656 34.31 -20.78 20.98
CA GLU A 656 32.94 -20.41 20.54
C GLU A 656 32.04 -20.09 21.75
N THR A 657 31.24 -19.02 21.65
CA THR A 657 30.30 -18.64 22.72
C THR A 657 29.16 -19.65 22.85
N ILE A 658 28.53 -19.69 24.01
CA ILE A 658 27.37 -20.57 24.26
C ILE A 658 26.24 -20.19 23.29
N ALA A 659 26.03 -18.89 23.05
CA ALA A 659 24.98 -18.39 22.14
C ALA A 659 25.20 -18.88 20.72
N ASN A 660 26.41 -18.73 20.20
CA ASN A 660 26.76 -19.17 18.85
C ASN A 660 26.62 -20.67 18.66
N ARG A 661 27.11 -21.45 19.65
CA ARG A 661 26.99 -22.91 19.69
C ARG A 661 25.52 -23.36 19.72
N SER A 662 24.70 -22.73 20.55
CA SER A 662 23.27 -23.03 20.63
C SER A 662 22.55 -22.70 19.33
N PHE A 663 22.87 -21.57 18.69
CA PHE A 663 22.35 -21.23 17.39
C PHE A 663 22.74 -22.27 16.31
N HIS A 664 24.00 -22.66 16.24
CA HIS A 664 24.46 -23.67 15.28
C HIS A 664 23.85 -25.05 15.54
N HIS A 665 23.59 -25.38 16.78
CA HIS A 665 22.90 -26.63 17.13
C HIS A 665 21.43 -26.58 16.63
N ILE A 666 20.66 -25.53 16.97
CA ILE A 666 19.26 -25.38 16.64
C ILE A 666 19.04 -25.34 15.13
N ARG A 667 19.86 -24.58 14.39
CA ARG A 667 19.72 -24.46 12.92
C ARG A 667 19.86 -25.81 12.17
N ASN A 668 20.49 -26.80 12.78
CA ASN A 668 20.65 -28.13 12.20
C ASN A 668 19.52 -29.11 12.57
N LEU A 669 18.57 -28.69 13.41
CA LEU A 669 17.41 -29.51 13.78
C LEU A 669 16.34 -29.49 12.68
N ASP A 670 15.50 -30.51 12.68
CA ASP A 670 14.32 -30.61 11.82
C ASP A 670 13.14 -29.80 12.36
N LEU A 671 13.33 -28.46 12.46
CA LEU A 671 12.42 -27.53 13.16
C LEU A 671 10.99 -27.54 12.64
N GLY A 672 10.77 -27.88 11.36
CA GLY A 672 9.43 -27.99 10.75
C GLY A 672 8.52 -28.99 11.45
N TYR A 673 9.08 -30.02 12.11
CA TYR A 673 8.28 -30.99 12.89
C TYR A 673 7.68 -30.42 14.18
N VAL A 674 8.15 -29.25 14.63
CA VAL A 674 7.55 -28.55 15.78
C VAL A 674 6.31 -27.75 15.35
N ALA A 675 6.26 -27.28 14.11
CA ALA A 675 5.25 -26.36 13.61
C ALA A 675 3.82 -26.90 13.72
N GLY A 676 3.57 -28.13 13.25
CA GLY A 676 2.25 -28.76 13.30
C GLY A 676 1.72 -28.99 14.71
N PRO A 677 2.45 -29.74 15.54
CA PRO A 677 2.04 -29.97 16.93
C PRO A 677 1.89 -28.69 17.78
N TRP A 678 2.73 -27.67 17.53
CA TRP A 678 2.59 -26.37 18.20
C TRP A 678 1.31 -25.64 17.77
N ALA A 679 1.03 -25.56 16.47
CA ALA A 679 -0.19 -24.95 15.96
C ALA A 679 -1.43 -25.72 16.43
N GLN A 680 -1.40 -27.05 16.40
CA GLN A 680 -2.45 -27.93 16.94
C GLN A 680 -2.72 -27.65 18.42
N TYR A 681 -1.69 -27.55 19.24
CA TYR A 681 -1.85 -27.21 20.66
C TYR A 681 -2.53 -25.85 20.83
N CYS A 682 -2.17 -24.86 20.02
CA CYS A 682 -2.78 -23.53 20.07
C CYS A 682 -4.24 -23.52 19.55
N LEU A 683 -4.67 -24.49 18.73
CA LEU A 683 -6.08 -24.62 18.35
C LEU A 683 -6.95 -25.07 19.53
N ASP A 684 -6.44 -25.99 20.35
CA ASP A 684 -7.17 -26.59 21.48
C ASP A 684 -7.13 -25.72 22.75
N ASN A 685 -6.09 -24.91 22.93
CA ASN A 685 -5.86 -24.17 24.16
C ASN A 685 -6.06 -22.65 23.96
N PRO A 686 -6.92 -22.00 24.77
CA PRO A 686 -7.15 -20.57 24.64
C PRO A 686 -5.95 -19.74 25.12
N LEU A 687 -5.79 -18.53 24.57
CA LEU A 687 -4.76 -17.58 25.01
C LEU A 687 -5.13 -17.00 26.39
N PRO A 688 -4.31 -17.17 27.45
CA PRO A 688 -4.62 -16.70 28.81
C PRO A 688 -4.32 -15.20 28.99
N LEU A 689 -5.10 -14.34 28.33
CA LEU A 689 -4.88 -12.88 28.32
C LEU A 689 -4.96 -12.25 29.72
N ASP A 690 -5.89 -12.69 30.56
CA ASP A 690 -6.08 -12.14 31.91
C ASP A 690 -4.84 -12.40 32.78
N GLU A 691 -4.27 -13.59 32.68
CA GLU A 691 -3.06 -13.93 33.39
C GLU A 691 -1.85 -13.16 32.85
N GLY A 692 -1.73 -13.04 31.51
CA GLY A 692 -0.72 -12.20 30.88
C GLY A 692 -0.82 -10.75 31.36
N MET A 693 -2.01 -10.19 31.42
CA MET A 693 -2.27 -8.85 31.92
C MET A 693 -1.92 -8.71 33.40
N ARG A 694 -2.27 -9.70 34.23
CA ARG A 694 -1.94 -9.71 35.66
C ARG A 694 -0.44 -9.66 35.89
N LEU A 695 0.33 -10.47 35.15
CA LEU A 695 1.80 -10.51 35.25
C LEU A 695 2.44 -9.20 34.81
N VAL A 696 1.96 -8.59 33.69
CA VAL A 696 2.48 -7.32 33.19
C VAL A 696 2.18 -6.17 34.17
N ARG A 697 0.96 -6.11 34.74
CA ARG A 697 0.63 -5.10 35.77
C ARG A 697 1.48 -5.25 37.02
N ALA A 698 1.77 -6.48 37.44
CA ALA A 698 2.65 -6.72 38.57
C ALA A 698 4.13 -6.40 38.27
N ALA A 699 4.55 -6.58 37.00
CA ALA A 699 5.91 -6.25 36.57
C ALA A 699 6.12 -4.72 36.40
N PHE A 700 5.09 -4.00 35.94
CA PHE A 700 5.12 -2.59 35.65
C PHE A 700 3.92 -1.90 36.31
N SER A 701 4.06 -1.58 37.59
CA SER A 701 2.99 -0.96 38.40
C SER A 701 2.59 0.44 37.93
N GLU A 702 3.53 1.16 37.32
CA GLU A 702 3.34 2.54 36.82
C GLU A 702 4.14 2.75 35.52
N GLY A 703 3.78 3.75 34.73
CA GLY A 703 4.61 4.26 33.64
C GLY A 703 4.41 3.61 32.25
N LEU A 704 3.54 2.60 32.09
CA LEU A 704 3.21 2.05 30.77
C LEU A 704 1.87 2.63 30.27
N GLY A 705 1.87 3.15 29.04
CA GLY A 705 0.62 3.47 28.34
C GLY A 705 -0.22 2.21 28.09
N ASP A 706 -1.54 2.36 28.00
CA ASP A 706 -2.49 1.24 27.90
C ASP A 706 -2.19 0.33 26.71
N ARG A 707 -1.89 0.90 25.53
CA ARG A 707 -1.56 0.10 24.32
C ARG A 707 -0.33 -0.78 24.50
N LEU A 708 0.74 -0.23 25.07
CA LEU A 708 1.94 -1.02 25.30
C LEU A 708 1.68 -2.10 26.34
N ARG A 709 0.92 -1.78 27.39
CA ARG A 709 0.52 -2.76 28.42
C ARG A 709 -0.25 -3.94 27.81
N ASP A 710 -1.22 -3.65 26.92
CA ASP A 710 -1.99 -4.66 26.21
C ASP A 710 -1.08 -5.53 25.32
N ASN A 711 -0.15 -4.90 24.59
CA ASN A 711 0.80 -5.60 23.74
C ASN A 711 1.69 -6.55 24.53
N LEU A 712 2.25 -6.10 25.64
CA LEU A 712 3.08 -6.94 26.53
C LEU A 712 2.25 -8.06 27.16
N ALA A 713 0.98 -7.82 27.48
CA ALA A 713 0.08 -8.83 28.01
C ALA A 713 -0.19 -9.95 26.98
N ILE A 714 -0.41 -9.59 25.72
CA ILE A 714 -0.59 -10.56 24.62
C ILE A 714 0.66 -11.43 24.47
N VAL A 715 1.85 -10.83 24.46
CA VAL A 715 3.11 -11.58 24.32
C VAL A 715 3.39 -12.43 25.55
N THR A 716 3.09 -11.94 26.75
CA THR A 716 3.23 -12.71 28.01
C THR A 716 2.26 -13.91 28.00
N ALA A 717 1.02 -13.71 27.55
CA ALA A 717 0.06 -14.80 27.39
C ALA A 717 0.56 -15.86 26.39
N GLY A 718 1.20 -15.44 25.30
CA GLY A 718 1.88 -16.34 24.37
C GLY A 718 3.01 -17.15 25.02
N LEU A 719 3.80 -16.54 25.92
CA LEU A 719 4.81 -17.27 26.70
C LEU A 719 4.18 -18.29 27.66
N LEU A 720 3.04 -17.98 28.27
CA LEU A 720 2.33 -18.95 29.12
C LEU A 720 1.90 -20.17 28.28
N VAL A 721 1.34 -19.97 27.11
CA VAL A 721 0.97 -21.06 26.18
C VAL A 721 2.20 -21.86 25.75
N TRP A 722 3.32 -21.22 25.39
CA TRP A 722 4.56 -21.91 25.03
C TRP A 722 5.09 -22.77 26.18
N ARG A 723 5.11 -22.24 27.38
CA ARG A 723 5.48 -22.99 28.59
C ARG A 723 4.59 -24.23 28.79
N ASP A 724 3.28 -24.03 28.68
CA ASP A 724 2.32 -25.10 28.91
C ASP A 724 2.37 -26.15 27.79
N PHE A 725 2.67 -25.75 26.54
CA PHE A 725 2.99 -26.67 25.45
C PHE A 725 4.21 -27.53 25.75
N LEU A 726 5.30 -26.96 26.25
CA LEU A 726 6.48 -27.72 26.64
C LEU A 726 6.15 -28.72 27.76
N LEU A 727 5.43 -28.30 28.81
CA LEU A 727 5.02 -29.12 29.93
C LEU A 727 4.11 -30.27 29.50
N SER A 728 3.14 -30.03 28.60
CA SER A 728 2.24 -31.07 28.09
C SER A 728 2.97 -32.19 27.34
N HIS A 729 4.16 -31.89 26.79
CA HIS A 729 5.04 -32.86 26.12
C HIS A 729 6.17 -33.39 27.03
N GLY A 730 6.04 -33.21 28.35
CA GLY A 730 6.99 -33.75 29.33
C GLY A 730 8.38 -33.08 29.29
N LYS A 731 8.46 -31.83 28.79
CA LYS A 731 9.73 -31.08 28.82
C LYS A 731 9.77 -30.20 30.04
N ASP A 732 10.89 -30.27 30.75
CA ASP A 732 11.19 -29.34 31.84
C ASP A 732 11.43 -27.96 31.25
N THR A 733 10.79 -26.94 31.81
CA THR A 733 10.92 -25.57 31.28
C THR A 733 11.69 -24.69 32.26
N ARG A 734 12.67 -23.96 31.74
CA ARG A 734 13.39 -22.91 32.50
C ARG A 734 12.66 -21.57 32.47
N LEU A 735 11.45 -21.52 31.91
CA LEU A 735 10.67 -20.31 31.77
C LEU A 735 9.83 -20.06 33.02
N ASP A 736 10.43 -19.36 33.98
CA ASP A 736 9.75 -18.94 35.22
C ASP A 736 9.13 -17.55 35.02
N LEU A 737 7.83 -17.52 34.68
CA LEU A 737 7.09 -16.30 34.36
C LEU A 737 6.68 -15.52 35.63
N THR A 738 7.67 -15.11 36.41
CA THR A 738 7.45 -14.17 37.53
C THR A 738 7.35 -12.72 37.04
N PRO A 739 6.73 -11.80 37.79
CA PRO A 739 6.73 -10.38 37.48
C PRO A 739 8.14 -9.80 37.26
N THR A 740 9.13 -10.25 38.02
CA THR A 740 10.53 -9.84 37.88
C THR A 740 11.10 -10.28 36.55
N PHE A 741 10.85 -11.50 36.13
CA PHE A 741 11.27 -12.02 34.83
C PHE A 741 10.58 -11.27 33.67
N VAL A 742 9.25 -11.10 33.77
CA VAL A 742 8.47 -10.34 32.78
C VAL A 742 9.00 -8.92 32.66
N ARG A 743 9.31 -8.27 33.77
CA ARG A 743 9.95 -6.95 33.75
C ARG A 743 11.29 -6.97 33.02
N ALA A 744 12.14 -7.93 33.31
CA ALA A 744 13.48 -8.03 32.74
C ALA A 744 13.42 -8.17 31.19
N ILE A 745 12.61 -9.09 30.69
CA ILE A 745 12.55 -9.37 29.25
C ILE A 745 11.86 -8.25 28.43
N PHE A 746 10.96 -7.48 29.03
CA PHE A 746 10.26 -6.40 28.36
C PHE A 746 10.78 -4.99 28.68
N LEU A 747 11.79 -4.88 29.54
CA LEU A 747 12.39 -3.59 29.86
C LEU A 747 12.85 -2.81 28.62
N PRO A 748 13.47 -3.43 27.60
CA PRO A 748 13.82 -2.73 26.37
C PRO A 748 12.60 -2.13 25.62
N SER A 749 11.48 -2.85 25.58
CA SER A 749 10.25 -2.35 24.99
C SER A 749 9.64 -1.21 25.82
N ALA A 750 9.61 -1.37 27.14
CA ALA A 750 9.05 -0.38 28.05
C ALA A 750 9.84 0.94 28.08
N THR A 751 11.16 0.86 28.01
CA THR A 751 12.04 2.05 27.99
C THR A 751 12.08 2.74 26.62
N ASN A 752 11.71 2.05 25.58
CA ASN A 752 11.69 2.59 24.22
C ASN A 752 10.44 3.45 23.93
N VAL A 753 9.37 3.31 24.71
CA VAL A 753 8.15 4.13 24.60
C VAL A 753 8.18 5.17 25.72
N VAL A 754 8.39 6.43 25.32
CA VAL A 754 8.35 7.53 26.29
C VAL A 754 6.90 7.76 26.69
N ASN A 755 6.62 7.64 27.98
CA ASN A 755 5.38 8.20 28.50
C ASN A 755 5.55 9.73 28.61
N LEU A 756 4.95 10.46 27.65
CA LEU A 756 5.00 11.92 27.62
C LEU A 756 4.39 12.59 28.85
N GLU A 757 3.50 11.89 29.57
CA GLU A 757 2.86 12.43 30.79
C GLU A 757 3.75 12.26 32.02
N THR A 758 4.50 11.17 32.11
CA THR A 758 5.37 10.87 33.27
C THR A 758 6.84 11.16 33.00
N GLY A 759 7.24 11.43 31.75
CA GLY A 759 8.62 11.66 31.33
C GLY A 759 9.57 10.49 31.58
N THR A 760 9.05 9.30 31.89
CA THR A 760 9.85 8.09 32.07
C THR A 760 10.11 7.40 30.73
N GLY A 761 11.34 6.93 30.52
CA GLY A 761 11.78 6.25 29.28
C GLY A 761 12.94 6.97 28.60
N TYR A 762 13.65 6.25 27.71
CA TYR A 762 14.72 6.81 26.91
C TYR A 762 14.12 7.60 25.75
N ALA A 763 14.38 8.89 25.67
CA ALA A 763 13.83 9.77 24.64
C ALA A 763 14.86 10.09 23.56
N ALA A 764 14.43 10.34 22.35
CA ALA A 764 15.35 10.81 21.29
C ALA A 764 16.01 12.15 21.64
N CYS A 765 15.39 12.95 22.50
CA CYS A 765 16.06 14.12 23.07
C CYS A 765 17.29 13.78 23.95
N ASP A 766 17.32 12.59 24.56
CA ASP A 766 18.45 12.13 25.37
C ASP A 766 19.65 11.80 24.43
N GLU A 767 19.40 11.15 23.29
CA GLU A 767 20.41 10.93 22.25
C GLU A 767 20.91 12.26 21.67
N PHE A 768 19.99 13.17 21.37
CA PHE A 768 20.33 14.51 20.90
C PHE A 768 21.25 15.22 21.88
N VAL A 769 20.88 15.27 23.16
CA VAL A 769 21.67 15.93 24.21
C VAL A 769 23.04 15.23 24.38
N THR A 770 23.07 13.90 24.39
CA THR A 770 24.32 13.13 24.50
C THR A 770 25.28 13.43 23.35
N ASP A 771 24.78 13.43 22.10
CA ASP A 771 25.60 13.71 20.93
C ASP A 771 26.10 15.16 20.89
N ILE A 772 25.26 16.12 21.29
CA ILE A 772 25.65 17.54 21.35
C ILE A 772 26.71 17.78 22.43
N ILE A 773 26.60 17.17 23.60
CA ILE A 773 27.59 17.23 24.67
C ILE A 773 28.93 16.64 24.19
N ASN A 774 28.89 15.45 23.59
CA ASN A 774 30.08 14.79 23.05
C ASN A 774 30.75 15.59 21.93
N PHE A 775 29.97 16.25 21.08
CA PHE A 775 30.49 17.13 20.05
C PHE A 775 31.18 18.36 20.65
N ALA A 776 30.53 19.00 21.62
CA ALA A 776 31.09 20.16 22.32
C ALA A 776 32.42 19.84 23.00
N LEU A 777 32.52 18.65 23.61
CA LEU A 777 33.78 18.19 24.20
C LEU A 777 34.91 18.04 23.18
N ARG A 778 34.65 17.37 22.06
CA ARG A 778 35.68 17.15 21.01
C ARG A 778 36.17 18.44 20.37
N ASN A 779 35.35 19.48 20.43
CA ASN A 779 35.62 20.79 19.85
C ASN A 779 35.93 21.86 20.91
N TYR A 780 36.16 21.45 22.17
CA TYR A 780 36.53 22.39 23.22
C TYR A 780 37.82 23.12 22.89
N GLY A 781 37.79 24.47 22.88
CA GLY A 781 38.93 25.32 22.52
C GLY A 781 39.13 25.50 21.00
N GLN A 782 38.32 24.93 20.12
CA GLN A 782 38.40 25.17 18.67
C GLN A 782 37.68 26.47 18.27
N PRO A 783 38.21 27.28 17.34
CA PRO A 783 37.63 28.58 16.98
C PRO A 783 36.41 28.47 16.04
N LYS A 784 36.14 27.32 15.46
CA LYS A 784 34.99 27.10 14.57
C LYS A 784 34.01 26.11 15.23
N GLN A 785 32.90 26.66 15.69
CA GLN A 785 31.78 25.86 16.20
C GLN A 785 30.67 25.80 15.14
N GLU A 786 30.14 24.65 14.88
CA GLU A 786 29.02 24.47 13.96
C GLU A 786 27.71 25.02 14.50
N PHE A 787 27.63 25.19 15.84
CA PHE A 787 26.51 25.86 16.52
C PHE A 787 27.02 26.58 17.77
N ILE A 788 26.32 27.64 18.17
CA ILE A 788 26.66 28.44 19.35
C ILE A 788 26.39 27.63 20.60
N TRP A 789 27.36 27.43 21.46
CA TRP A 789 27.21 26.81 22.76
C TRP A 789 28.10 27.46 23.84
N GLN A 790 27.73 27.29 25.09
CA GLN A 790 28.46 27.79 26.23
C GLN A 790 28.25 26.91 27.46
N THR A 791 29.31 26.68 28.25
CA THR A 791 29.22 26.01 29.55
C THR A 791 29.52 27.02 30.64
N THR A 792 28.67 27.08 31.67
CA THR A 792 28.90 27.96 32.83
C THR A 792 29.73 27.25 33.90
N ALA A 793 30.31 27.99 34.81
CA ALA A 793 31.08 27.47 35.96
C ALA A 793 30.22 26.56 36.85
N ASP A 794 28.91 26.73 36.85
CA ASP A 794 27.94 25.95 37.63
C ASP A 794 27.44 24.69 36.92
N GLY A 795 28.05 24.31 35.82
CA GLY A 795 27.69 23.11 35.08
C GLY A 795 26.40 23.24 34.25
N VAL A 796 26.04 24.44 33.82
CA VAL A 796 24.91 24.65 32.88
C VAL A 796 25.46 24.71 31.47
N PHE A 797 25.01 23.82 30.60
CA PHE A 797 25.34 23.79 29.17
C PHE A 797 24.19 24.41 28.37
N VAL A 798 24.50 25.48 27.65
CA VAL A 798 23.56 26.27 26.86
C VAL A 798 23.96 26.22 25.40
N PHE A 799 22.99 25.96 24.52
CA PHE A 799 23.26 25.89 23.09
C PHE A 799 22.11 26.45 22.26
N GLN A 800 22.40 26.86 21.03
CA GLN A 800 21.38 27.33 20.09
C GLN A 800 20.62 26.14 19.51
N SER A 801 19.34 26.02 19.88
CA SER A 801 18.51 24.84 19.66
C SER A 801 18.46 24.40 18.20
N LYS A 802 18.12 25.30 17.28
CA LYS A 802 17.93 24.96 15.86
C LYS A 802 19.25 24.61 15.17
N GLN A 803 20.33 25.34 15.42
CA GLN A 803 21.63 25.02 14.81
C GLN A 803 22.19 23.73 15.34
N ALA A 804 22.06 23.46 16.64
CA ALA A 804 22.46 22.19 17.23
C ALA A 804 21.69 21.01 16.63
N TYR A 805 20.38 21.17 16.42
CA TYR A 805 19.57 20.15 15.76
C TYR A 805 19.98 19.95 14.30
N ASP A 806 20.21 21.01 13.53
CA ASP A 806 20.60 20.88 12.12
C ASP A 806 21.95 20.17 11.97
N TRP A 807 22.91 20.48 12.87
CA TRP A 807 24.16 19.74 12.97
C TRP A 807 23.92 18.28 13.33
N TRP A 808 23.12 18.00 14.36
CA TRP A 808 22.81 16.63 14.81
C TRP A 808 22.13 15.81 13.71
N LYS A 809 21.20 16.40 12.99
CA LYS A 809 20.55 15.78 11.84
C LYS A 809 21.57 15.40 10.77
N LEU A 810 22.49 16.28 10.43
CA LEU A 810 23.54 16.00 9.45
C LEU A 810 24.49 14.90 9.94
N TYR A 811 24.90 14.98 11.20
CA TYR A 811 25.80 14.01 11.85
C TYR A 811 25.18 12.59 11.85
N ARG A 812 23.92 12.46 12.23
CA ARG A 812 23.21 11.18 12.21
C ARG A 812 22.94 10.67 10.79
N HIS A 813 22.62 11.57 9.88
CA HIS A 813 22.41 11.23 8.46
C HIS A 813 23.66 10.68 7.78
N GLN A 814 24.84 11.24 8.08
CA GLN A 814 26.13 10.71 7.59
C GLN A 814 26.41 9.29 8.10
N ARG A 815 25.78 8.87 9.18
CA ARG A 815 25.88 7.53 9.78
C ARG A 815 24.76 6.61 9.33
N GLY A 816 23.86 7.07 8.42
CA GLY A 816 22.70 6.32 7.97
C GLY A 816 21.57 6.22 9.01
N GLU A 817 21.59 7.08 10.04
CA GLU A 817 20.62 7.05 11.13
C GLU A 817 19.55 8.13 10.90
N ALA A 818 18.28 7.77 11.11
CA ALA A 818 17.17 8.72 11.06
C ALA A 818 16.99 9.44 12.40
N VAL A 819 16.57 10.71 12.33
CA VAL A 819 16.29 11.52 13.50
C VAL A 819 14.85 12.02 13.52
N LEU A 820 14.29 12.22 14.71
CA LEU A 820 12.98 12.85 14.87
C LEU A 820 12.98 14.27 14.31
N GLN A 821 11.81 14.76 13.90
CA GLN A 821 11.64 16.14 13.47
C GLN A 821 11.98 17.10 14.61
N TYR A 822 12.46 18.30 14.25
CA TYR A 822 12.86 19.32 15.20
C TYR A 822 11.82 19.60 16.28
N LYS A 823 10.55 19.75 15.86
CA LYS A 823 9.44 19.99 16.80
C LYS A 823 9.29 18.87 17.83
N SER A 824 9.39 17.61 17.39
CA SER A 824 9.29 16.46 18.29
C SER A 824 10.42 16.37 19.30
N VAL A 825 11.66 16.73 18.91
CA VAL A 825 12.79 16.80 19.84
C VAL A 825 12.57 17.93 20.87
N VAL A 826 12.09 19.10 20.42
CA VAL A 826 11.76 20.23 21.30
C VAL A 826 10.63 19.89 22.27
N ASP A 827 9.57 19.23 21.80
CA ASP A 827 8.46 18.80 22.64
C ASP A 827 8.94 17.82 23.73
N GLN A 828 9.84 16.90 23.39
CA GLN A 828 10.48 15.99 24.36
C GLN A 828 11.39 16.71 25.35
N LEU A 829 12.21 17.66 24.90
CA LEU A 829 13.03 18.49 25.78
C LEU A 829 12.15 19.31 26.75
N THR A 830 11.06 19.85 26.25
CA THR A 830 10.09 20.60 27.07
C THR A 830 9.42 19.72 28.12
N SER A 831 9.08 18.47 27.77
CA SER A 831 8.51 17.51 28.72
C SER A 831 9.47 17.19 29.88
N ARG A 832 10.80 17.21 29.63
CA ARG A 832 11.82 17.03 30.67
C ARG A 832 11.84 18.16 31.71
N ILE A 833 11.43 19.37 31.33
CA ILE A 833 11.32 20.51 32.24
C ILE A 833 10.20 20.33 33.27
N ALA A 834 9.11 19.69 32.86
CA ALA A 834 7.89 19.51 33.65
C ALA A 834 8.00 18.38 34.71
N LEU A 835 9.11 17.61 34.71
CA LEU A 835 9.29 16.52 35.66
C LEU A 835 9.56 17.06 37.09
N ALA A 836 9.18 16.25 38.10
CA ALA A 836 9.47 16.58 39.49
C ALA A 836 10.99 16.77 39.71
N ASP A 837 11.36 17.69 40.58
CA ASP A 837 12.76 18.08 40.83
C ASP A 837 13.67 16.92 41.28
N ASN A 838 13.10 15.86 41.83
CA ASN A 838 13.85 14.66 42.24
C ASN A 838 13.96 13.61 41.14
N SER A 839 13.38 13.84 39.96
CA SER A 839 13.52 12.93 38.83
C SER A 839 14.90 13.06 38.18
N ALA A 840 15.60 11.92 38.02
CA ALA A 840 16.88 11.89 37.29
C ALA A 840 16.74 12.42 35.85
N ALA A 841 15.56 12.30 35.26
CA ALA A 841 15.27 12.75 33.91
C ALA A 841 15.01 14.27 33.78
N ASN A 842 14.92 15.02 34.89
CA ASN A 842 14.75 16.47 34.90
C ASN A 842 16.10 17.17 34.75
N TYR A 843 16.73 17.08 33.60
CA TYR A 843 18.03 17.72 33.29
C TYR A 843 17.89 18.95 32.39
N VAL A 844 16.75 19.18 31.76
CA VAL A 844 16.48 20.35 30.92
C VAL A 844 16.00 21.50 31.80
N MET A 845 16.73 22.61 31.79
CA MET A 845 16.38 23.81 32.57
C MET A 845 15.38 24.71 31.83
N PHE A 846 15.60 24.87 30.54
CA PHE A 846 14.64 25.49 29.63
C PHE A 846 14.91 25.06 28.19
N SER A 847 13.88 25.10 27.35
CA SER A 847 13.96 24.80 25.92
C SER A 847 13.31 25.95 25.12
N GLU A 848 13.82 26.24 23.93
CA GLU A 848 13.29 27.23 22.98
C GLU A 848 13.12 28.66 23.57
N ARG A 849 13.95 29.05 24.51
CA ARG A 849 13.90 30.41 25.10
C ARG A 849 14.74 31.38 24.28
N ARG A 850 14.16 32.53 23.91
CA ARG A 850 14.91 33.59 23.24
C ARG A 850 15.77 34.36 24.28
N ILE A 851 17.06 34.29 24.10
CA ILE A 851 18.05 34.95 24.97
C ILE A 851 18.82 35.99 24.15
N ARG A 852 19.08 37.15 24.76
CA ARG A 852 19.89 38.22 24.13
C ARG A 852 21.37 37.76 24.06
N ALA A 853 21.92 37.64 22.85
CA ALA A 853 23.29 37.34 22.62
C ALA A 853 23.87 38.42 21.67
N GLY A 854 24.46 39.48 22.25
CA GLY A 854 24.90 40.66 21.51
C GLY A 854 23.73 41.41 20.86
N MET A 855 23.77 41.61 19.53
CA MET A 855 22.67 42.20 18.74
C MET A 855 21.60 41.23 18.31
N SER A 856 21.79 39.92 18.49
CA SER A 856 20.86 38.85 18.08
C SER A 856 20.06 38.33 19.29
N ARG A 857 18.90 37.69 19.00
CA ARG A 857 18.11 37.00 20.02
C ARG A 857 17.85 35.55 19.57
N PRO A 858 18.89 34.69 19.56
CA PRO A 858 18.75 33.30 19.19
C PRO A 858 17.85 32.55 20.18
N THR A 859 17.25 31.46 19.68
CA THR A 859 16.50 30.53 20.50
C THR A 859 17.45 29.49 21.09
N MET A 860 17.50 29.40 22.41
CA MET A 860 18.45 28.60 23.17
C MET A 860 17.77 27.52 23.99
N THR A 861 18.51 26.43 24.25
CA THR A 861 18.15 25.36 25.20
C THR A 861 19.27 25.29 26.26
N ALA A 862 18.91 25.07 27.50
CA ALA A 862 19.85 24.90 28.60
C ALA A 862 19.66 23.56 29.32
N ILE A 863 20.79 22.90 29.61
CA ILE A 863 20.88 21.59 30.23
C ILE A 863 21.72 21.69 31.51
N SER A 864 21.25 21.10 32.59
CA SER A 864 22.03 20.88 33.78
C SER A 864 22.93 19.64 33.59
N LEU A 865 24.23 19.82 33.45
CA LEU A 865 25.19 18.72 33.28
C LEU A 865 25.20 17.74 34.46
N PRO A 866 25.16 18.16 35.73
CA PRO A 866 25.08 17.24 36.86
C PRO A 866 23.79 16.39 36.83
N ARG A 867 22.67 16.96 36.44
CA ARG A 867 21.41 16.21 36.31
C ARG A 867 21.45 15.28 35.10
N ALA A 868 22.02 15.71 33.96
CA ALA A 868 22.20 14.88 32.77
C ALA A 868 23.11 13.68 33.03
N ALA A 869 24.21 13.86 33.80
CA ALA A 869 25.08 12.77 34.25
C ALA A 869 24.32 11.75 35.12
N ARG A 870 23.52 12.22 36.08
CA ARG A 870 22.65 11.33 36.91
C ARG A 870 21.59 10.59 36.07
N ALA A 871 21.13 11.18 34.98
CA ALA A 871 20.25 10.54 34.01
C ALA A 871 20.96 9.54 33.07
N GLY A 872 22.28 9.37 33.20
CA GLY A 872 23.06 8.42 32.40
C GLY A 872 23.39 8.90 30.98
N LEU A 873 23.36 10.23 30.72
CA LEU A 873 23.61 10.80 29.40
C LEU A 873 25.10 10.92 29.02
N GLY A 874 25.97 10.17 29.67
CA GLY A 874 27.40 10.10 29.31
C GLY A 874 28.12 11.45 29.36
N VAL A 875 27.79 12.30 30.32
CA VAL A 875 28.47 13.58 30.55
C VAL A 875 29.84 13.32 31.15
N PRO A 876 30.92 13.69 30.48
CA PRO A 876 32.26 13.50 31.04
C PRO A 876 32.54 14.42 32.22
N ASP A 877 33.39 13.92 33.14
CA ASP A 877 33.76 14.64 34.37
C ASP A 877 34.44 16.01 34.12
N GLU A 878 35.03 16.17 32.91
CA GLU A 878 35.67 17.44 32.53
C GLU A 878 34.69 18.59 32.23
N MET A 879 33.40 18.27 32.01
CA MET A 879 32.38 19.26 31.61
C MET A 879 31.58 19.82 32.77
N TYR A 880 31.66 19.28 33.97
CA TYR A 880 30.97 19.82 35.14
C TYR A 880 31.84 19.82 36.41
N PRO A 881 31.69 20.80 37.31
CA PRO A 881 32.46 20.84 38.54
C PRO A 881 32.17 19.68 39.47
N ARG A 882 33.21 19.14 40.14
CA ARG A 882 33.11 18.00 41.08
C ARG A 882 32.47 18.32 42.45
N SER A 883 31.99 19.55 42.67
CA SER A 883 31.38 19.95 43.94
C SER A 883 29.83 19.76 43.88
N ASP A 884 29.31 19.16 44.93
CA ASP A 884 27.86 19.02 45.22
C ASP A 884 27.22 20.37 45.57
N ILE A 885 27.18 21.30 44.64
CA ILE A 885 26.47 22.56 44.80
C ILE A 885 25.00 22.31 44.47
N GLU A 886 24.13 22.45 45.47
CA GLU A 886 22.69 22.46 45.30
C GLU A 886 22.29 23.61 44.36
N ILE A 887 21.50 23.30 43.36
CA ILE A 887 21.17 24.15 42.22
C ILE A 887 20.14 25.23 42.58
N GLU A 888 19.71 25.36 43.85
CA GLU A 888 18.72 26.31 44.27
C GLU A 888 19.18 27.77 44.20
N ASP A 889 20.49 28.07 44.13
CA ASP A 889 21.06 29.41 44.08
C ASP A 889 21.52 29.91 42.70
N LEU A 890 21.23 29.17 41.60
CA LEU A 890 21.49 29.63 40.25
C LEU A 890 20.51 30.75 39.82
N VAL A 891 20.63 31.87 40.46
CA VAL A 891 19.99 33.12 40.03
C VAL A 891 20.67 33.57 38.74
N PHE A 892 19.91 33.61 37.64
CA PHE A 892 20.28 34.12 36.34
C PHE A 892 20.65 35.64 36.41
N GLN A 893 21.65 36.04 37.18
CA GLN A 893 22.05 37.45 37.28
C GLN A 893 22.88 37.96 36.11
N ASN A 894 23.40 37.10 35.19
CA ASN A 894 24.27 37.55 34.09
C ASN A 894 23.88 37.05 32.70
N VAL A 895 22.67 36.58 32.49
CA VAL A 895 22.13 36.25 31.12
C VAL A 895 20.90 37.11 30.85
N ALA A 896 20.94 38.35 31.22
CA ALA A 896 19.93 39.38 30.88
C ALA A 896 20.41 40.21 29.66
#